data_315907270eb580f479572b1467202037
#
_entry.id   315907270eb580f479572b1467202037
#
_cell.length_a   1.000
_cell.length_b   1.000
_cell.length_c   1.000
_cell.angle_alpha   90.00
_cell.angle_beta   90.00
_cell.angle_gamma   90.00
#
_symmetry.space_group_name_H-M   'P 1'
#
loop_
_entity.id
_entity.type
_entity.pdbx_description
1 polymer ?
#
loop_
_entity_poly.entity_id
_entity_poly.type
_entity_poly.pdbx_seq_one_letter_code
_entity_poly.pdbx_strand_id
1 'polypeptide(L)'
;MNLSAVFRCVRAASRLCLAISVVMFAISGFGRACAADSIEGRVLGGGAPIVKSTVTLWSASADAPKQLAQTQTGDNGHFTLSAEGSADGSLYLVATGGEPTANRGGGNNPAIVLIAVLGSKPPAKVTINEFTTVASVWTNAQFLEGSVLQGHALGLRIAAGNVPNFVDLGSGGYGPMIEDALNSSQTPTMANFATLANVLAGCVTQVKADACSSLFAAATPPSGQVPIDTLTAAESIARNSAYQPSRTFALLNTFYPVPKGKQLRVTPFLPYLSFAPSAWVLPLKFAGGGYIGGAKVMFDSEGNAWSGANFIVGSQGHDALWDGNMSEFAPNGRPLSPMTTGFHGGGLQGPGFGTAIDANDRVWIDSTSGRTISLFDHQGQPLSPPEGYNFGGKLGYMQGVIVTPSGDVWAVDFTNDRVVFMPKGDPAKAKFYCESTNGKPNKDSPCKLSGPFHLVIDQQDRIWIDNAIGDTVTRFPASDPTKAEVFPTGGHSGKGMAVDSKGNVWITNTLGAGMTLATKLKLLDLKLRGRMADADQLVLRNLLAKPGLGSVSMLRPDGSPAPGSPFNPGSIWGAWAVSIDGNDHVWVSNFAPGGGVSELCGARTETCPPGMKTGDPISPPGGYKGGGMQMLVDASIDPAGNVWVSNNWQDPASCYGKPDESLSTRCGGQGMTVFYGMAKPVRSPQIGPARGF
;
A
#
# COMPACT_ATOMS: atom_id res chain seq x y z
N MET A 1 -11.51 63.74 6.87
CA MET A 1 -12.73 64.24 7.55
C MET A 1 -13.50 63.01 8.05
N ASN A 2 -13.48 62.87 9.40
CA ASN A 2 -14.39 62.20 10.33
C ASN A 2 -15.22 60.98 9.82
N LEU A 3 -14.89 59.79 10.18
CA LEU A 3 -15.02 59.00 11.45
C LEU A 3 -16.16 59.43 12.38
N SER A 4 -16.87 58.42 12.80
CA SER A 4 -17.78 58.29 13.90
C SER A 4 -19.26 58.50 13.58
N ALA A 5 -19.94 57.37 13.56
CA ALA A 5 -21.18 57.10 14.27
C ALA A 5 -21.77 55.76 13.76
N VAL A 6 -21.70 54.72 14.55
CA VAL A 6 -22.80 53.89 14.99
C VAL A 6 -22.25 52.82 15.93
N PHE A 7 -22.13 53.17 17.19
CA PHE A 7 -22.23 52.25 18.30
C PHE A 7 -23.29 52.84 19.22
N ARG A 8 -24.35 52.06 19.45
CA ARG A 8 -25.19 52.01 20.65
C ARG A 8 -26.62 51.67 20.29
N CYS A 9 -26.96 50.43 20.61
CA CYS A 9 -28.19 50.14 21.36
C CYS A 9 -28.22 48.64 21.70
N VAL A 10 -27.62 48.34 22.82
CA VAL A 10 -27.84 47.10 23.59
C VAL A 10 -28.25 47.53 24.98
N ARG A 11 -29.26 46.83 25.53
CA ARG A 11 -29.70 46.75 26.92
C ARG A 11 -30.93 47.56 27.31
N ALA A 12 -31.95 46.83 27.61
CA ALA A 12 -32.85 46.79 28.73
C ALA A 12 -34.22 46.28 28.23
N ALA A 13 -34.98 45.43 28.85
CA ALA A 13 -35.09 45.13 30.26
C ALA A 13 -35.79 43.76 30.44
N SER A 14 -35.44 43.18 31.51
CA SER A 14 -36.05 41.99 32.14
C SER A 14 -37.39 42.30 32.80
N ARG A 15 -38.16 41.20 32.99
CA ARG A 15 -39.08 40.91 34.06
C ARG A 15 -40.57 41.16 33.87
N LEU A 16 -41.25 40.05 34.12
CA LEU A 16 -42.51 39.81 34.79
C LEU A 16 -43.76 39.72 33.88
N CYS A 17 -44.22 38.48 33.70
CA CYS A 17 -45.54 38.07 34.26
C CYS A 17 -45.75 36.55 34.09
N LEU A 18 -45.87 35.89 35.21
CA LEU A 18 -46.42 34.53 35.38
C LEU A 18 -47.93 34.58 35.13
N ALA A 19 -48.43 33.80 34.21
CA ALA A 19 -49.85 33.40 34.21
C ALA A 19 -49.98 31.96 33.70
N ILE A 20 -50.43 31.11 34.57
CA ILE A 20 -50.75 29.71 34.43
C ILE A 20 -51.88 29.57 33.41
N SER A 21 -51.67 28.76 32.35
CA SER A 21 -52.74 28.14 31.59
C SER A 21 -52.33 26.70 31.29
N VAL A 22 -52.91 25.78 32.06
CA VAL A 22 -52.88 24.35 31.82
C VAL A 22 -53.73 24.08 30.58
N VAL A 23 -53.08 23.75 29.47
CA VAL A 23 -53.73 23.14 28.32
C VAL A 23 -53.11 21.75 28.18
N MET A 24 -53.94 20.74 28.43
CA MET A 24 -53.68 19.35 28.10
C MET A 24 -53.44 19.25 26.59
N PHE A 25 -52.18 19.09 26.17
CA PHE A 25 -51.85 18.55 24.87
C PHE A 25 -51.72 17.06 25.01
N ALA A 26 -52.67 16.34 24.43
CA ALA A 26 -52.53 14.94 24.12
C ALA A 26 -51.27 14.77 23.27
N ILE A 27 -50.20 14.19 23.83
CA ILE A 27 -49.01 13.76 23.12
C ILE A 27 -49.41 12.54 22.29
N SER A 28 -49.91 12.78 21.08
CA SER A 28 -49.85 11.80 20.02
C SER A 28 -48.37 11.59 19.73
N GLY A 29 -47.82 10.51 20.28
CA GLY A 29 -46.50 10.03 19.95
C GLY A 29 -46.47 9.68 18.45
N PHE A 30 -46.12 10.68 17.62
CA PHE A 30 -45.52 10.37 16.31
C PHE A 30 -44.14 9.81 16.60
N GLY A 31 -44.07 8.48 16.75
CA GLY A 31 -42.87 7.77 16.51
C GLY A 31 -42.37 8.24 15.14
N ARG A 32 -41.27 8.95 15.10
CA ARG A 32 -40.47 9.04 13.86
C ARG A 32 -40.17 7.60 13.50
N ALA A 33 -40.96 7.02 12.60
CA ALA A 33 -40.52 5.90 11.82
C ALA A 33 -39.22 6.42 11.13
N CYS A 34 -38.08 5.94 11.58
CA CYS A 34 -36.88 6.02 10.73
C CYS A 34 -37.32 5.44 9.39
N ALA A 35 -37.37 6.29 8.36
CA ALA A 35 -37.54 5.79 7.00
C ALA A 35 -36.40 4.82 6.80
N ALA A 36 -36.72 3.54 6.56
CA ALA A 36 -35.72 2.57 6.19
C ALA A 36 -35.02 3.12 4.92
N ASP A 37 -33.70 3.33 4.99
CA ASP A 37 -32.93 3.78 3.83
C ASP A 37 -33.11 2.73 2.74
N SER A 38 -33.84 3.07 1.65
CA SER A 38 -34.06 2.18 0.52
C SER A 38 -32.88 2.30 -0.46
N ILE A 39 -32.33 1.17 -0.86
CA ILE A 39 -31.34 1.07 -1.92
C ILE A 39 -32.08 0.67 -3.21
N GLU A 40 -32.05 1.53 -4.20
CA GLU A 40 -32.50 1.23 -5.55
C GLU A 40 -31.31 0.81 -6.43
N GLY A 41 -31.51 -0.11 -7.37
CA GLY A 41 -30.41 -0.49 -8.22
C GLY A 41 -30.79 -1.28 -9.47
N ARG A 42 -29.74 -1.67 -10.21
CA ARG A 42 -29.83 -2.52 -11.39
C ARG A 42 -28.76 -3.60 -11.35
N VAL A 43 -29.09 -4.76 -11.93
CA VAL A 43 -28.11 -5.82 -12.22
C VAL A 43 -27.92 -5.86 -13.73
N LEU A 44 -26.68 -5.70 -14.16
CA LEU A 44 -26.32 -5.67 -15.59
C LEU A 44 -25.25 -6.73 -15.89
N GLY A 45 -25.32 -7.31 -17.10
CA GLY A 45 -24.30 -8.20 -17.65
C GLY A 45 -23.93 -7.77 -19.07
N GLY A 46 -22.64 -7.50 -19.33
CA GLY A 46 -22.20 -6.97 -20.61
C GLY A 46 -22.87 -5.65 -21.00
N GLY A 47 -23.29 -4.86 -20.02
CA GLY A 47 -24.01 -3.58 -20.21
C GLY A 47 -25.55 -3.71 -20.41
N ALA A 48 -26.10 -4.92 -20.44
CA ALA A 48 -27.54 -5.16 -20.61
C ALA A 48 -28.17 -5.72 -19.31
N PRO A 49 -29.49 -5.54 -19.09
CA PRO A 49 -30.16 -6.03 -17.90
C PRO A 49 -30.04 -7.54 -17.69
N ILE A 50 -29.91 -7.94 -16.38
CA ILE A 50 -30.11 -9.32 -15.94
C ILE A 50 -31.44 -9.35 -15.18
N VAL A 51 -32.43 -10.08 -15.73
CA VAL A 51 -33.76 -10.21 -15.13
C VAL A 51 -33.82 -11.46 -14.24
N LYS A 52 -34.70 -11.47 -13.24
CA LYS A 52 -34.90 -12.59 -12.31
C LYS A 52 -33.64 -12.97 -11.53
N SER A 53 -32.65 -12.07 -11.39
CA SER A 53 -31.49 -12.26 -10.53
C SER A 53 -31.91 -12.06 -9.07
N THR A 54 -31.49 -12.94 -8.18
CA THR A 54 -31.70 -12.77 -6.74
C THR A 54 -30.66 -11.80 -6.19
N VAL A 55 -31.06 -10.68 -5.61
CA VAL A 55 -30.18 -9.67 -5.01
C VAL A 55 -30.33 -9.71 -3.52
N THR A 56 -29.23 -9.95 -2.82
CA THR A 56 -29.16 -10.03 -1.34
C THR A 56 -28.27 -8.94 -0.79
N LEU A 57 -28.76 -8.22 0.21
CA LEU A 57 -28.00 -7.23 0.98
C LEU A 57 -27.44 -7.88 2.24
N TRP A 58 -26.15 -7.72 2.45
CA TRP A 58 -25.39 -8.26 3.57
C TRP A 58 -24.68 -7.16 4.36
N SER A 59 -24.43 -7.41 5.64
CA SER A 59 -23.54 -6.63 6.50
C SER A 59 -22.36 -7.50 6.92
N ALA A 60 -21.14 -7.06 6.56
CA ALA A 60 -19.87 -7.70 6.91
C ALA A 60 -19.34 -7.15 8.23
N SER A 61 -18.75 -8.02 9.05
CA SER A 61 -18.08 -7.70 10.31
C SER A 61 -16.92 -8.68 10.56
N ALA A 62 -16.38 -8.70 11.77
CA ALA A 62 -15.40 -9.72 12.17
C ALA A 62 -16.03 -11.12 12.30
N ASP A 63 -17.34 -11.18 12.52
CA ASP A 63 -18.12 -12.41 12.56
C ASP A 63 -18.71 -12.72 11.18
N ALA A 64 -19.39 -13.87 11.06
CA ALA A 64 -20.11 -14.26 9.84
C ALA A 64 -21.08 -13.15 9.38
N PRO A 65 -21.12 -12.84 8.07
CA PRO A 65 -21.94 -11.76 7.57
C PRO A 65 -23.44 -12.01 7.82
N LYS A 66 -24.14 -10.92 8.14
CA LYS A 66 -25.59 -10.95 8.41
C LYS A 66 -26.36 -10.57 7.14
N GLN A 67 -27.29 -11.41 6.71
CA GLN A 67 -28.26 -11.05 5.70
C GLN A 67 -29.26 -10.02 6.24
N LEU A 68 -29.43 -8.91 5.54
CA LEU A 68 -30.33 -7.82 5.93
C LEU A 68 -31.62 -7.83 5.12
N ALA A 69 -31.52 -8.02 3.80
CA ALA A 69 -32.67 -8.01 2.90
C ALA A 69 -32.38 -8.85 1.65
N GLN A 70 -33.45 -9.25 0.96
CA GLN A 70 -33.36 -9.96 -0.32
C GLN A 70 -34.53 -9.57 -1.22
N THR A 71 -34.26 -9.50 -2.53
CA THR A 71 -35.28 -9.24 -3.57
C THR A 71 -34.88 -9.93 -4.88
N GLN A 72 -35.68 -9.78 -5.91
CA GLN A 72 -35.42 -10.27 -7.26
C GLN A 72 -35.52 -9.13 -8.27
N THR A 73 -34.67 -9.13 -9.31
CA THR A 73 -34.72 -8.12 -10.37
C THR A 73 -35.93 -8.31 -11.28
N GLY A 74 -36.59 -7.19 -11.64
CA GLY A 74 -37.64 -7.15 -12.64
C GLY A 74 -37.15 -7.17 -14.10
N ASP A 75 -38.05 -6.97 -15.05
CA ASP A 75 -37.82 -7.13 -16.51
C ASP A 75 -36.72 -6.21 -17.07
N ASN A 76 -36.38 -5.14 -16.41
CA ASN A 76 -35.30 -4.21 -16.80
C ASN A 76 -34.04 -4.32 -15.91
N GLY A 77 -33.91 -5.43 -15.16
CA GLY A 77 -32.83 -5.66 -14.24
C GLY A 77 -32.91 -4.80 -12.95
N HIS A 78 -34.01 -4.09 -12.73
CA HIS A 78 -34.19 -3.19 -11.61
C HIS A 78 -34.55 -3.94 -10.32
N PHE A 79 -34.03 -3.43 -9.17
CA PHE A 79 -34.42 -3.92 -7.86
C PHE A 79 -34.55 -2.76 -6.86
N THR A 80 -35.31 -3.00 -5.81
CA THR A 80 -35.41 -2.12 -4.62
C THR A 80 -35.27 -2.98 -3.38
N LEU A 81 -34.45 -2.56 -2.43
CA LEU A 81 -34.24 -3.18 -1.13
C LEU A 81 -34.43 -2.14 -0.03
N SER A 82 -35.12 -2.50 1.02
CA SER A 82 -35.21 -1.71 2.25
C SER A 82 -34.46 -2.43 3.34
N ALA A 83 -33.44 -1.80 3.91
CA ALA A 83 -32.75 -2.32 5.07
C ALA A 83 -33.44 -1.80 6.34
N GLU A 84 -33.94 -2.70 7.19
CA GLU A 84 -34.38 -2.33 8.52
C GLU A 84 -33.19 -2.38 9.49
N GLY A 85 -32.86 -1.25 10.08
CA GLY A 85 -31.84 -1.12 11.12
C GLY A 85 -30.50 -0.53 10.66
N SER A 86 -29.79 0.08 11.62
CA SER A 86 -28.41 0.56 11.43
C SER A 86 -27.48 -0.64 11.28
N ALA A 87 -26.79 -0.71 10.17
CA ALA A 87 -25.72 -1.70 9.98
C ALA A 87 -24.42 -1.16 10.60
N ASP A 88 -23.97 -1.77 11.68
CA ASP A 88 -22.68 -1.43 12.31
C ASP A 88 -21.47 -1.94 11.50
N GLY A 89 -21.70 -2.49 10.29
CA GLY A 89 -20.68 -3.12 9.44
C GLY A 89 -20.56 -2.53 8.05
N SER A 90 -19.70 -3.14 7.24
CA SER A 90 -19.54 -2.82 5.82
C SER A 90 -20.64 -3.51 5.00
N LEU A 91 -21.48 -2.74 4.32
CA LEU A 91 -22.58 -3.26 3.49
C LEU A 91 -22.07 -3.75 2.14
N TYR A 92 -22.68 -4.81 1.63
CA TYR A 92 -22.41 -5.29 0.26
C TYR A 92 -23.64 -6.00 -0.32
N LEU A 93 -23.74 -5.97 -1.64
CA LEU A 93 -24.78 -6.63 -2.42
C LEU A 93 -24.22 -7.80 -3.20
N VAL A 94 -24.92 -8.91 -3.24
CA VAL A 94 -24.64 -10.07 -4.09
C VAL A 94 -25.83 -10.36 -4.98
N ALA A 95 -25.61 -10.39 -6.29
CA ALA A 95 -26.60 -10.78 -7.31
C ALA A 95 -26.28 -12.18 -7.81
N THR A 96 -27.24 -13.10 -7.72
CA THR A 96 -27.06 -14.52 -8.04
C THR A 96 -28.01 -14.98 -9.12
N GLY A 97 -27.51 -15.67 -10.13
CA GLY A 97 -28.29 -16.23 -11.24
C GLY A 97 -29.03 -15.15 -12.07
N GLY A 98 -30.07 -15.53 -12.74
CA GLY A 98 -30.89 -14.66 -13.55
C GLY A 98 -30.69 -14.88 -15.06
N GLU A 99 -31.47 -14.15 -15.83
CA GLU A 99 -31.53 -14.23 -17.30
C GLU A 99 -30.94 -12.98 -17.93
N PRO A 100 -29.66 -13.02 -18.40
CA PRO A 100 -29.06 -11.88 -19.09
C PRO A 100 -29.77 -11.60 -20.43
N THR A 101 -30.29 -10.40 -20.62
CA THR A 101 -30.99 -10.02 -21.87
C THR A 101 -30.02 -9.93 -23.05
N ALA A 102 -28.73 -9.80 -22.83
CA ALA A 102 -27.69 -9.90 -23.86
C ALA A 102 -27.45 -11.34 -24.35
N ASN A 103 -27.93 -12.36 -23.65
CA ASN A 103 -27.80 -13.76 -24.04
C ASN A 103 -28.84 -14.07 -25.13
N ARG A 104 -28.38 -14.21 -26.38
CA ARG A 104 -29.24 -14.53 -27.52
C ARG A 104 -29.92 -15.90 -27.43
N GLY A 105 -29.33 -16.84 -26.69
CA GLY A 105 -29.91 -18.16 -26.44
C GLY A 105 -31.02 -18.15 -25.40
N GLY A 106 -31.14 -17.08 -24.62
CA GLY A 106 -32.10 -16.91 -23.52
C GLY A 106 -31.85 -17.87 -22.35
N GLY A 107 -32.60 -17.69 -21.30
CA GLY A 107 -32.62 -18.56 -20.12
C GLY A 107 -31.75 -18.15 -18.98
N ASN A 108 -31.92 -18.86 -17.88
CA ASN A 108 -31.19 -18.62 -16.62
C ASN A 108 -29.75 -19.08 -16.73
N ASN A 109 -28.82 -18.24 -16.25
CA ASN A 109 -27.40 -18.58 -16.08
C ASN A 109 -27.06 -18.73 -14.59
N PRO A 110 -27.05 -19.95 -14.04
CA PRO A 110 -26.78 -20.17 -12.61
C PRO A 110 -25.32 -19.88 -12.20
N ALA A 111 -24.42 -19.72 -13.17
CA ALA A 111 -23.01 -19.41 -12.93
C ALA A 111 -22.79 -17.92 -12.60
N ILE A 112 -23.82 -17.08 -12.70
CA ILE A 112 -23.72 -15.66 -12.35
C ILE A 112 -23.69 -15.50 -10.82
N VAL A 113 -22.63 -14.93 -10.32
CA VAL A 113 -22.53 -14.29 -8.99
C VAL A 113 -21.74 -13.02 -9.18
N LEU A 114 -22.40 -11.87 -8.96
CA LEU A 114 -21.82 -10.54 -9.08
C LEU A 114 -21.93 -9.84 -7.72
N ILE A 115 -20.95 -9.00 -7.39
CA ILE A 115 -20.86 -8.31 -6.09
C ILE A 115 -20.65 -6.81 -6.25
N ALA A 116 -21.20 -6.03 -5.31
CA ALA A 116 -20.89 -4.63 -5.12
C ALA A 116 -20.68 -4.35 -3.63
N VAL A 117 -19.47 -4.03 -3.20
CA VAL A 117 -19.16 -3.64 -1.81
C VAL A 117 -19.38 -2.13 -1.70
N LEU A 118 -20.25 -1.75 -0.73
CA LEU A 118 -20.78 -0.40 -0.58
C LEU A 118 -20.14 0.38 0.59
N GLY A 119 -19.57 -0.34 1.57
CA GLY A 119 -19.08 0.26 2.81
C GLY A 119 -20.21 0.60 3.79
N SER A 120 -19.92 1.47 4.75
CA SER A 120 -20.88 1.84 5.83
C SER A 120 -21.93 2.88 5.40
N LYS A 121 -21.74 3.54 4.27
CA LYS A 121 -22.64 4.58 3.73
C LYS A 121 -22.99 4.25 2.28
N PRO A 122 -23.97 3.40 2.02
CA PRO A 122 -24.34 3.00 0.68
C PRO A 122 -24.89 4.20 -0.11
N PRO A 123 -24.60 4.31 -1.41
CA PRO A 123 -25.29 5.27 -2.26
C PRO A 123 -26.76 4.87 -2.44
N ALA A 124 -27.62 5.86 -2.67
CA ALA A 124 -29.06 5.63 -2.88
C ALA A 124 -29.36 4.79 -4.14
N LYS A 125 -28.45 4.81 -5.12
CA LYS A 125 -28.54 4.02 -6.34
C LYS A 125 -27.29 3.18 -6.53
N VAL A 126 -27.46 1.90 -6.88
CA VAL A 126 -26.36 0.95 -7.07
C VAL A 126 -26.55 0.17 -8.37
N THR A 127 -25.49 0.09 -9.16
CA THR A 127 -25.38 -0.85 -10.28
C THR A 127 -24.49 -2.01 -9.88
N ILE A 128 -24.99 -3.24 -10.02
CA ILE A 128 -24.20 -4.46 -9.84
C ILE A 128 -23.86 -4.99 -11.24
N ASN A 129 -22.57 -5.07 -11.57
CA ASN A 129 -22.10 -5.56 -12.87
C ASN A 129 -20.67 -6.11 -12.76
N GLU A 130 -20.04 -6.41 -13.88
CA GLU A 130 -18.68 -6.93 -13.93
C GLU A 130 -17.65 -5.91 -13.41
N PHE A 131 -17.85 -4.61 -13.63
CA PHE A 131 -16.97 -3.57 -13.09
C PHE A 131 -17.05 -3.49 -11.56
N THR A 132 -18.26 -3.47 -10.99
CA THR A 132 -18.42 -3.48 -9.52
C THR A 132 -17.86 -4.77 -8.93
N THR A 133 -17.98 -5.90 -9.64
CA THR A 133 -17.43 -7.19 -9.20
C THR A 133 -15.91 -7.18 -9.18
N VAL A 134 -15.25 -6.76 -10.27
CA VAL A 134 -13.79 -6.67 -10.30
C VAL A 134 -13.26 -5.69 -9.24
N ALA A 135 -13.86 -4.48 -9.13
CA ALA A 135 -13.47 -3.51 -8.12
C ALA A 135 -13.58 -4.07 -6.69
N SER A 136 -14.74 -4.65 -6.36
CA SER A 136 -15.02 -5.23 -5.05
C SER A 136 -14.08 -6.39 -4.72
N VAL A 137 -13.84 -7.30 -5.67
CA VAL A 137 -12.99 -8.48 -5.47
C VAL A 137 -11.53 -8.07 -5.22
N TRP A 138 -10.95 -7.20 -6.07
CA TRP A 138 -9.55 -6.81 -5.90
C TRP A 138 -9.30 -6.03 -4.62
N THR A 139 -10.18 -5.07 -4.29
CA THR A 139 -9.99 -4.27 -3.07
C THR A 139 -10.27 -5.06 -1.79
N ASN A 140 -11.13 -6.10 -1.84
CA ASN A 140 -11.50 -6.91 -0.68
C ASN A 140 -10.92 -8.34 -0.72
N ALA A 141 -9.95 -8.64 -1.57
CA ALA A 141 -9.43 -10.00 -1.79
C ALA A 141 -8.99 -10.71 -0.49
N GLN A 142 -8.55 -9.97 0.52
CA GLN A 142 -8.11 -10.51 1.81
C GLN A 142 -9.25 -10.84 2.79
N PHE A 143 -10.46 -10.39 2.49
CA PHE A 143 -11.64 -10.52 3.35
C PHE A 143 -12.79 -11.28 2.70
N LEU A 144 -12.71 -11.52 1.40
CA LEU A 144 -13.77 -12.17 0.61
C LEU A 144 -13.45 -13.65 0.42
N GLU A 145 -14.40 -14.53 0.68
CA GLU A 145 -14.34 -15.95 0.37
C GLU A 145 -15.67 -16.39 -0.22
N GLY A 146 -15.71 -16.61 -1.54
CA GLY A 146 -16.96 -16.76 -2.28
C GLY A 146 -17.84 -15.53 -2.09
N SER A 147 -19.07 -15.70 -1.60
CA SER A 147 -19.99 -14.59 -1.28
C SER A 147 -19.89 -14.09 0.16
N VAL A 148 -18.96 -14.61 0.97
CA VAL A 148 -18.76 -14.24 2.37
C VAL A 148 -17.69 -13.16 2.47
N LEU A 149 -18.07 -11.97 2.92
CA LEU A 149 -17.15 -10.88 3.24
C LEU A 149 -17.02 -10.76 4.75
N GLN A 150 -15.83 -11.02 5.30
CA GLN A 150 -15.58 -11.06 6.73
C GLN A 150 -14.17 -10.57 7.07
N GLY A 151 -14.02 -9.78 8.14
CA GLY A 151 -12.73 -9.30 8.60
C GLY A 151 -12.84 -8.24 9.69
N HIS A 152 -11.69 -7.78 10.17
CA HIS A 152 -11.65 -6.72 11.18
C HIS A 152 -12.15 -5.38 10.61
N ALA A 153 -12.76 -4.57 11.46
CA ALA A 153 -13.48 -3.35 11.05
C ALA A 153 -12.64 -2.36 10.25
N LEU A 154 -11.39 -2.12 10.66
CA LEU A 154 -10.49 -1.19 9.97
C LEU A 154 -10.18 -1.66 8.54
N GLY A 155 -9.83 -2.94 8.37
CA GLY A 155 -9.53 -3.51 7.06
C GLY A 155 -10.73 -3.49 6.13
N LEU A 156 -11.92 -3.88 6.60
CA LEU A 156 -13.16 -3.81 5.83
C LEU A 156 -13.50 -2.36 5.41
N ARG A 157 -13.31 -1.39 6.32
CA ARG A 157 -13.52 0.04 6.03
C ARG A 157 -12.58 0.53 4.93
N ILE A 158 -11.30 0.20 5.02
CA ILE A 158 -10.28 0.58 4.03
C ILE A 158 -10.58 -0.08 2.69
N ALA A 159 -10.81 -1.38 2.66
CA ALA A 159 -11.07 -2.14 1.44
C ALA A 159 -12.30 -1.62 0.70
N ALA A 160 -13.42 -1.45 1.41
CA ALA A 160 -14.65 -0.90 0.84
C ALA A 160 -14.48 0.56 0.38
N GLY A 161 -13.71 1.37 1.13
CA GLY A 161 -13.42 2.77 0.78
C GLY A 161 -12.61 2.93 -0.50
N ASN A 162 -11.97 1.87 -0.99
CA ASN A 162 -11.19 1.86 -2.23
C ASN A 162 -11.99 1.41 -3.46
N VAL A 163 -13.16 0.80 -3.31
CA VAL A 163 -14.02 0.41 -4.45
C VAL A 163 -14.36 1.59 -5.36
N PRO A 164 -14.74 2.78 -4.84
CA PRO A 164 -15.04 3.95 -5.66
C PRO A 164 -13.85 4.49 -6.47
N ASN A 165 -12.62 4.13 -6.16
CA ASN A 165 -11.47 4.50 -6.98
C ASN A 165 -11.52 3.86 -8.38
N PHE A 166 -12.12 2.68 -8.49
CA PHE A 166 -12.22 1.89 -9.73
C PHE A 166 -13.55 2.02 -10.43
N VAL A 167 -14.65 2.13 -9.68
CA VAL A 167 -16.01 2.06 -10.23
C VAL A 167 -16.92 3.11 -9.56
N ASP A 168 -17.71 3.81 -10.36
CA ASP A 168 -18.83 4.58 -9.87
C ASP A 168 -20.00 3.61 -9.55
N LEU A 169 -20.28 3.43 -8.29
CA LEU A 169 -21.28 2.47 -7.82
C LEU A 169 -22.71 2.78 -8.33
N GLY A 170 -23.02 4.05 -8.61
CA GLY A 170 -24.33 4.46 -9.09
C GLY A 170 -24.55 4.08 -10.55
N SER A 171 -23.60 4.40 -11.43
CA SER A 171 -23.69 4.11 -12.85
C SER A 171 -23.19 2.71 -13.23
N GLY A 172 -22.27 2.14 -12.44
CA GLY A 172 -21.52 0.93 -12.80
C GLY A 172 -20.44 1.17 -13.85
N GLY A 173 -20.09 2.45 -14.13
CA GLY A 173 -19.01 2.86 -15.00
C GLY A 173 -17.69 3.01 -14.25
N TYR A 174 -16.69 3.60 -14.92
CA TYR A 174 -15.40 3.85 -14.28
C TYR A 174 -15.51 4.83 -13.10
N GLY A 175 -14.69 4.63 -12.10
CA GLY A 175 -14.52 5.53 -10.98
C GLY A 175 -13.53 6.67 -11.28
N PRO A 176 -13.56 7.74 -10.49
CA PRO A 176 -12.80 8.97 -10.81
C PRO A 176 -11.28 8.76 -10.76
N MET A 177 -10.77 7.86 -9.93
CA MET A 177 -9.33 7.70 -9.78
C MET A 177 -8.72 6.87 -10.93
N ILE A 178 -9.40 5.83 -11.38
CA ILE A 178 -8.91 5.04 -12.54
C ILE A 178 -9.00 5.84 -13.86
N GLU A 179 -9.92 6.82 -13.94
CA GLU A 179 -10.05 7.73 -15.08
C GLU A 179 -9.08 8.92 -15.00
N ASP A 180 -8.54 9.23 -13.82
CA ASP A 180 -7.54 10.30 -13.67
C ASP A 180 -6.36 10.09 -14.65
N ALA A 181 -5.82 11.17 -15.19
CA ALA A 181 -4.76 11.13 -16.19
C ALA A 181 -3.49 10.40 -15.70
N LEU A 182 -3.20 10.44 -14.39
CA LEU A 182 -2.08 9.68 -13.80
C LEU A 182 -2.27 8.17 -13.95
N ASN A 183 -3.49 7.68 -14.01
CA ASN A 183 -3.82 6.26 -14.09
C ASN A 183 -4.26 5.84 -15.48
N SER A 184 -5.14 6.59 -16.14
CA SER A 184 -5.71 6.22 -17.43
C SER A 184 -4.73 6.34 -18.60
N SER A 185 -3.82 7.34 -18.56
CA SER A 185 -2.89 7.60 -19.65
C SER A 185 -1.45 7.13 -19.40
N GLN A 186 -1.07 6.86 -18.15
CA GLN A 186 0.31 6.52 -17.79
C GLN A 186 0.49 5.06 -17.36
N THR A 187 -0.61 4.32 -17.16
CA THR A 187 -0.56 2.94 -16.68
C THR A 187 -1.53 2.05 -17.42
N PRO A 188 -1.30 0.72 -17.51
CA PRO A 188 -2.24 -0.20 -18.12
C PRO A 188 -3.42 -0.58 -17.21
N THR A 189 -3.57 0.01 -16.02
CA THR A 189 -4.54 -0.42 -15.01
C THR A 189 -5.97 -0.40 -15.53
N MET A 190 -6.38 0.66 -16.25
CA MET A 190 -7.71 0.76 -16.84
C MET A 190 -7.98 -0.36 -17.86
N ALA A 191 -6.99 -0.70 -18.68
CA ALA A 191 -7.11 -1.78 -19.65
C ALA A 191 -7.10 -3.16 -18.98
N ASN A 192 -6.32 -3.36 -17.89
CA ASN A 192 -6.39 -4.57 -17.07
C ASN A 192 -7.79 -4.76 -16.49
N PHE A 193 -8.32 -3.71 -15.88
CA PHE A 193 -9.63 -3.70 -15.23
C PHE A 193 -10.76 -4.03 -16.22
N ALA A 194 -10.80 -3.37 -17.37
CA ALA A 194 -11.80 -3.64 -18.42
C ALA A 194 -11.63 -5.02 -19.05
N THR A 195 -10.40 -5.53 -19.20
CA THR A 195 -10.16 -6.87 -19.73
C THR A 195 -10.71 -7.94 -18.79
N LEU A 196 -10.48 -7.81 -17.47
CA LEU A 196 -11.05 -8.70 -16.46
C LEU A 196 -12.58 -8.69 -16.52
N ALA A 197 -13.19 -7.51 -16.59
CA ALA A 197 -14.65 -7.37 -16.72
C ALA A 197 -15.17 -8.02 -18.02
N ASN A 198 -14.48 -7.85 -19.15
CA ASN A 198 -14.84 -8.51 -20.41
C ASN A 198 -14.78 -10.04 -20.29
N VAL A 199 -13.78 -10.58 -19.61
CA VAL A 199 -13.64 -12.03 -19.40
C VAL A 199 -14.81 -12.56 -18.56
N LEU A 200 -15.21 -11.86 -17.50
CA LEU A 200 -16.39 -12.20 -16.70
C LEU A 200 -17.67 -12.09 -17.53
N ALA A 201 -17.82 -11.00 -18.30
CA ALA A 201 -19.00 -10.76 -19.15
C ALA A 201 -19.19 -11.86 -20.19
N GLY A 202 -18.12 -12.48 -20.65
CA GLY A 202 -18.19 -13.62 -21.56
C GLY A 202 -18.97 -14.81 -20.97
N CYS A 203 -18.76 -15.15 -19.69
CA CYS A 203 -19.53 -16.15 -18.96
C CYS A 203 -20.93 -15.64 -18.60
N VAL A 204 -21.04 -14.40 -18.06
CA VAL A 204 -22.32 -13.81 -17.64
C VAL A 204 -23.33 -13.83 -18.78
N THR A 205 -22.92 -13.36 -19.96
CA THR A 205 -23.79 -13.26 -21.15
C THR A 205 -23.77 -14.51 -22.05
N GLN A 206 -23.04 -15.55 -21.62
CA GLN A 206 -22.91 -16.82 -22.38
C GLN A 206 -22.61 -16.59 -23.87
N VAL A 207 -21.57 -15.78 -24.16
CA VAL A 207 -21.17 -15.49 -25.57
C VAL A 207 -20.89 -16.76 -26.38
N LYS A 208 -20.62 -17.86 -25.69
CA LYS A 208 -20.52 -19.26 -26.18
C LYS A 208 -21.09 -20.20 -25.13
N ALA A 209 -21.53 -21.38 -25.54
CA ALA A 209 -22.11 -22.38 -24.66
C ALA A 209 -21.15 -22.84 -23.55
N ASP A 210 -19.83 -22.87 -23.82
CA ASP A 210 -18.77 -23.28 -22.91
C ASP A 210 -18.06 -22.10 -22.23
N ALA A 211 -18.60 -20.87 -22.33
CA ALA A 211 -17.89 -19.69 -21.82
C ALA A 211 -17.59 -19.74 -20.32
N CYS A 212 -18.54 -20.20 -19.49
CA CYS A 212 -18.33 -20.32 -18.05
C CYS A 212 -17.33 -21.41 -17.69
N SER A 213 -17.43 -22.59 -18.29
CA SER A 213 -16.45 -23.66 -18.04
C SER A 213 -15.04 -23.28 -18.51
N SER A 214 -14.93 -22.53 -19.62
CA SER A 214 -13.66 -21.98 -20.09
C SER A 214 -13.07 -20.97 -19.10
N LEU A 215 -13.92 -20.07 -18.54
CA LEU A 215 -13.52 -19.13 -17.50
C LEU A 215 -13.00 -19.87 -16.25
N PHE A 216 -13.75 -20.86 -15.74
CA PHE A 216 -13.41 -21.61 -14.55
C PHE A 216 -12.10 -22.39 -14.72
N ALA A 217 -11.91 -23.02 -15.86
CA ALA A 217 -10.66 -23.69 -16.19
C ALA A 217 -9.47 -22.72 -16.25
N ALA A 218 -9.65 -21.53 -16.84
CA ALA A 218 -8.58 -20.52 -16.91
C ALA A 218 -8.25 -19.88 -15.56
N ALA A 219 -9.24 -19.77 -14.67
CA ALA A 219 -9.11 -19.20 -13.32
C ALA A 219 -8.71 -20.21 -12.24
N THR A 220 -8.52 -21.50 -12.59
CA THR A 220 -8.12 -22.54 -11.61
C THR A 220 -6.74 -22.24 -11.03
N PRO A 221 -6.62 -22.08 -9.68
CA PRO A 221 -5.38 -21.71 -9.00
C PRO A 221 -4.39 -22.88 -8.90
N PRO A 222 -3.17 -22.66 -8.37
CA PRO A 222 -2.18 -23.73 -8.15
C PRO A 222 -2.66 -24.89 -7.27
N SER A 223 -3.62 -24.63 -6.37
CA SER A 223 -4.25 -25.67 -5.54
C SER A 223 -5.13 -26.65 -6.33
N GLY A 224 -5.51 -26.32 -7.56
CA GLY A 224 -6.36 -27.15 -8.42
C GLY A 224 -7.87 -27.03 -8.11
N GLN A 225 -8.30 -26.20 -7.18
CA GLN A 225 -9.71 -25.98 -6.88
C GLN A 225 -10.38 -25.16 -8.00
N VAL A 226 -11.24 -25.81 -8.76
CA VAL A 226 -11.94 -25.17 -9.90
C VAL A 226 -13.03 -24.25 -9.38
N PRO A 227 -13.06 -22.95 -9.79
CA PRO A 227 -14.16 -22.04 -9.48
C PRO A 227 -15.52 -22.58 -10.00
N ILE A 228 -16.60 -22.20 -9.34
CA ILE A 228 -17.95 -22.68 -9.65
C ILE A 228 -18.90 -21.59 -10.19
N ASP A 229 -18.50 -20.32 -10.07
CA ASP A 229 -19.25 -19.15 -10.50
C ASP A 229 -18.30 -17.98 -10.88
N THR A 230 -18.87 -16.87 -11.36
CA THR A 230 -18.10 -15.71 -11.81
C THR A 230 -17.36 -15.00 -10.67
N LEU A 231 -17.90 -15.00 -9.45
CA LEU A 231 -17.29 -14.37 -8.29
C LEU A 231 -16.07 -15.16 -7.81
N THR A 232 -16.23 -16.47 -7.64
CA THR A 232 -15.10 -17.36 -7.24
C THR A 232 -14.01 -17.42 -8.31
N ALA A 233 -14.37 -17.26 -9.60
CA ALA A 233 -13.38 -17.13 -10.67
C ALA A 233 -12.59 -15.81 -10.55
N ALA A 234 -13.26 -14.69 -10.31
CA ALA A 234 -12.61 -13.39 -10.11
C ALA A 234 -11.72 -13.40 -8.86
N GLU A 235 -12.19 -13.98 -7.74
CA GLU A 235 -11.43 -14.13 -6.50
C GLU A 235 -10.16 -14.96 -6.70
N SER A 236 -10.28 -16.10 -7.40
CA SER A 236 -9.13 -16.94 -7.71
C SER A 236 -8.06 -16.21 -8.54
N ILE A 237 -8.46 -15.43 -9.54
CA ILE A 237 -7.55 -14.63 -10.36
C ILE A 237 -6.89 -13.53 -9.50
N ALA A 238 -7.64 -12.84 -8.64
CA ALA A 238 -7.10 -11.78 -7.78
C ALA A 238 -6.06 -12.29 -6.80
N ARG A 239 -6.35 -13.40 -6.12
CA ARG A 239 -5.45 -14.02 -5.13
C ARG A 239 -4.23 -14.72 -5.73
N ASN A 240 -4.32 -15.12 -6.99
CA ASN A 240 -3.24 -15.82 -7.71
C ASN A 240 -2.82 -15.03 -8.96
N SER A 241 -2.69 -13.71 -8.82
CA SER A 241 -2.57 -12.76 -9.93
C SER A 241 -1.42 -13.05 -10.90
N ALA A 242 -0.31 -13.62 -10.42
CA ALA A 242 0.85 -14.00 -11.21
C ALA A 242 0.80 -15.43 -11.77
N TYR A 243 -0.20 -16.23 -11.36
CA TYR A 243 -0.28 -17.60 -11.82
C TYR A 243 -0.91 -17.73 -13.20
N GLN A 244 -0.11 -18.07 -14.19
CA GLN A 244 -0.51 -18.29 -15.60
C GLN A 244 -1.48 -17.24 -16.18
N PRO A 245 -1.16 -15.93 -16.06
CA PRO A 245 -2.09 -14.86 -16.43
C PRO A 245 -2.49 -14.89 -17.92
N SER A 246 -1.66 -15.46 -18.78
CA SER A 246 -1.94 -15.66 -20.21
C SER A 246 -3.14 -16.59 -20.49
N ARG A 247 -3.48 -17.50 -19.59
CA ARG A 247 -4.67 -18.37 -19.74
C ARG A 247 -5.96 -17.55 -19.68
N THR A 248 -6.07 -16.68 -18.67
CA THR A 248 -7.20 -15.75 -18.53
C THR A 248 -7.23 -14.76 -19.68
N PHE A 249 -6.08 -14.21 -20.09
CA PHE A 249 -6.01 -13.29 -21.25
C PHE A 249 -6.47 -13.95 -22.55
N ALA A 250 -6.15 -15.22 -22.78
CA ALA A 250 -6.54 -15.95 -23.98
C ALA A 250 -8.08 -16.02 -24.18
N LEU A 251 -8.85 -15.94 -23.08
CA LEU A 251 -10.31 -15.90 -23.14
C LEU A 251 -10.83 -14.67 -23.87
N LEU A 252 -10.12 -13.55 -23.84
CA LEU A 252 -10.51 -12.36 -24.61
C LEU A 252 -10.55 -12.67 -26.13
N ASN A 253 -9.62 -13.46 -26.64
CA ASN A 253 -9.62 -13.92 -28.03
C ASN A 253 -10.73 -14.92 -28.30
N THR A 254 -11.03 -15.79 -27.33
CA THR A 254 -12.06 -16.83 -27.45
C THR A 254 -13.47 -16.25 -27.43
N PHE A 255 -13.71 -15.30 -26.51
CA PHE A 255 -15.03 -14.70 -26.28
C PHE A 255 -15.34 -13.58 -27.29
N TYR A 256 -14.31 -12.79 -27.61
CA TYR A 256 -14.45 -11.60 -28.48
C TYR A 256 -13.38 -11.62 -29.56
N PRO A 257 -13.45 -12.54 -30.54
CA PRO A 257 -12.51 -12.57 -31.65
C PRO A 257 -12.61 -11.28 -32.48
N VAL A 258 -11.49 -10.87 -33.06
CA VAL A 258 -11.51 -9.75 -34.02
C VAL A 258 -12.35 -10.15 -35.22
N PRO A 259 -13.43 -9.40 -35.59
CA PRO A 259 -14.26 -9.72 -36.72
C PRO A 259 -13.47 -9.68 -38.02
N LYS A 260 -13.81 -10.55 -38.97
CA LYS A 260 -13.14 -10.62 -40.28
C LYS A 260 -13.16 -9.24 -40.96
N GLY A 261 -12.01 -8.76 -41.39
CA GLY A 261 -11.82 -7.46 -42.02
C GLY A 261 -11.85 -6.25 -41.09
N LYS A 262 -11.85 -6.46 -39.76
CA LYS A 262 -11.70 -5.40 -38.74
C LYS A 262 -10.32 -5.50 -38.07
N GLN A 263 -9.86 -4.39 -37.48
CA GLN A 263 -8.61 -4.35 -36.72
C GLN A 263 -8.84 -4.48 -35.21
N LEU A 264 -10.06 -4.17 -34.75
CA LEU A 264 -10.42 -4.16 -33.33
C LEU A 264 -11.57 -5.14 -33.09
N ARG A 265 -11.54 -5.75 -31.90
CA ARG A 265 -12.64 -6.56 -31.35
C ARG A 265 -13.76 -5.69 -30.80
N VAL A 266 -14.96 -6.23 -30.75
CA VAL A 266 -16.10 -5.59 -30.09
C VAL A 266 -16.28 -6.23 -28.73
N THR A 267 -16.09 -5.45 -27.66
CA THR A 267 -16.20 -5.87 -26.26
C THR A 267 -17.18 -4.96 -25.52
N PRO A 268 -17.83 -5.45 -24.45
CA PRO A 268 -18.68 -4.62 -23.60
C PRO A 268 -17.93 -3.44 -22.95
N PHE A 269 -16.66 -3.65 -22.57
CA PHE A 269 -15.87 -2.68 -21.82
C PHE A 269 -14.59 -2.30 -22.59
N LEU A 270 -14.24 -1.01 -22.58
CA LEU A 270 -13.04 -0.44 -23.21
C LEU A 270 -12.30 0.44 -22.21
N PRO A 271 -10.95 0.60 -22.33
CA PRO A 271 -10.07 -0.12 -23.25
C PRO A 271 -9.81 -1.56 -22.79
N TYR A 272 -9.29 -2.40 -23.68
CA TYR A 272 -8.83 -3.75 -23.33
C TYR A 272 -7.33 -3.90 -23.62
N LEU A 273 -6.69 -4.88 -22.97
CA LEU A 273 -5.27 -5.19 -23.22
C LEU A 273 -5.03 -5.76 -24.61
N SER A 274 -3.94 -5.36 -25.22
CA SER A 274 -3.45 -5.94 -26.49
C SER A 274 -2.53 -7.15 -26.26
N PHE A 275 -1.93 -7.26 -25.08
CA PHE A 275 -0.98 -8.33 -24.71
C PHE A 275 -1.33 -8.86 -23.33
N ALA A 276 -0.96 -10.12 -23.06
CA ALA A 276 -1.12 -10.73 -21.76
C ALA A 276 -0.27 -9.96 -20.71
N PRO A 277 -0.83 -9.63 -19.55
CA PRO A 277 -0.06 -9.03 -18.47
C PRO A 277 0.84 -10.11 -17.81
N SER A 278 1.87 -9.68 -17.08
CA SER A 278 2.66 -10.59 -16.26
C SER A 278 1.94 -11.02 -14.97
N ALA A 279 0.98 -10.22 -14.53
CA ALA A 279 0.09 -10.50 -13.41
C ALA A 279 -1.20 -9.68 -13.52
N TRP A 280 -2.30 -10.19 -13.00
CA TRP A 280 -3.60 -9.50 -12.95
C TRP A 280 -3.68 -8.59 -11.72
N VAL A 281 -2.85 -7.56 -11.71
CA VAL A 281 -2.82 -6.56 -10.65
C VAL A 281 -3.48 -5.26 -11.10
N LEU A 282 -4.07 -4.52 -10.15
CA LEU A 282 -4.76 -3.26 -10.41
C LEU A 282 -4.14 -2.13 -9.56
N PRO A 283 -2.89 -1.72 -9.81
CA PRO A 283 -2.28 -0.63 -9.08
C PRO A 283 -2.83 0.73 -9.51
N LEU A 284 -3.06 1.62 -8.54
CA LEU A 284 -3.36 3.02 -8.79
C LEU A 284 -2.26 3.92 -8.22
N LYS A 285 -2.07 5.05 -8.87
CA LYS A 285 -1.13 6.09 -8.50
C LYS A 285 -1.86 7.27 -7.89
N PHE A 286 -1.30 7.80 -6.80
CA PHE A 286 -1.80 8.97 -6.09
C PHE A 286 -0.71 10.03 -6.00
N ALA A 287 -1.09 11.29 -6.19
CA ALA A 287 -0.20 12.43 -6.11
C ALA A 287 -0.84 13.56 -5.29
N GLY A 288 -0.06 14.59 -4.98
CA GLY A 288 -0.48 15.71 -4.13
C GLY A 288 0.03 15.57 -2.70
N GLY A 289 -0.48 16.40 -1.78
CA GLY A 289 -0.04 16.39 -0.39
C GLY A 289 1.43 16.76 -0.19
N GLY A 290 2.05 17.46 -1.13
CA GLY A 290 3.47 17.77 -1.11
C GLY A 290 4.37 16.56 -1.35
N TYR A 291 3.82 15.41 -1.78
CA TYR A 291 4.59 14.19 -1.97
C TYR A 291 5.59 14.33 -3.11
N ILE A 292 6.84 14.08 -2.78
CA ILE A 292 7.93 14.10 -3.73
C ILE A 292 9.05 13.17 -3.26
N GLY A 293 9.37 12.15 -4.06
CA GLY A 293 10.44 11.22 -3.73
C GLY A 293 10.31 10.56 -2.35
N GLY A 294 9.20 9.92 -2.05
CA GLY A 294 8.92 9.37 -0.72
C GLY A 294 9.98 8.41 -0.18
N ALA A 295 10.05 8.31 1.14
CA ALA A 295 10.87 7.39 1.91
C ALA A 295 10.04 6.17 2.38
N LYS A 296 10.28 5.69 3.58
CA LYS A 296 9.50 4.62 4.21
C LYS A 296 8.07 5.09 4.46
N VAL A 297 7.13 4.22 4.13
CA VAL A 297 5.70 4.43 4.36
C VAL A 297 5.30 3.75 5.66
N MET A 298 4.66 4.50 6.54
CA MET A 298 4.10 3.99 7.79
C MET A 298 2.62 4.36 7.90
N PHE A 299 1.85 3.54 8.60
CA PHE A 299 0.41 3.74 8.75
C PHE A 299 0.05 4.04 10.20
N ASP A 300 -0.79 5.06 10.40
CA ASP A 300 -1.37 5.34 11.70
C ASP A 300 -2.51 4.37 12.07
N SER A 301 -3.13 4.57 13.22
CA SER A 301 -4.21 3.70 13.72
C SER A 301 -5.49 3.76 12.86
N GLU A 302 -5.64 4.77 12.02
CA GLU A 302 -6.74 4.91 11.07
C GLU A 302 -6.41 4.32 9.69
N GLY A 303 -5.13 3.96 9.47
CA GLY A 303 -4.61 3.43 8.23
C GLY A 303 -4.20 4.51 7.23
N ASN A 304 -4.06 5.78 7.65
CA ASN A 304 -3.47 6.81 6.80
C ASN A 304 -1.98 6.53 6.59
N ALA A 305 -1.51 6.76 5.37
CA ALA A 305 -0.13 6.52 4.99
C ALA A 305 0.71 7.78 5.14
N TRP A 306 1.81 7.71 5.89
CA TRP A 306 2.76 8.78 6.15
C TRP A 306 4.11 8.47 5.52
N SER A 307 4.74 9.46 4.86
CA SER A 307 6.07 9.30 4.27
C SER A 307 6.80 10.64 4.19
N GLY A 308 8.08 10.66 4.56
CA GLY A 308 8.95 11.80 4.34
C GLY A 308 9.37 11.95 2.87
N ALA A 309 9.66 13.17 2.43
CA ALA A 309 10.29 13.43 1.14
C ALA A 309 11.80 13.11 1.26
N ASN A 310 12.18 11.92 0.86
CA ASN A 310 13.56 11.45 1.00
C ASN A 310 14.53 12.26 0.14
N PHE A 311 15.37 13.04 0.82
CA PHE A 311 16.36 13.89 0.19
C PHE A 311 17.68 13.13 -0.02
N ILE A 312 17.77 12.47 -1.16
CA ILE A 312 19.06 11.93 -1.66
C ILE A 312 19.32 12.57 -2.99
N VAL A 313 20.56 13.00 -3.27
CA VAL A 313 20.93 13.58 -4.56
C VAL A 313 20.58 12.60 -5.69
N GLY A 314 19.76 13.07 -6.62
CA GLY A 314 19.18 12.24 -7.68
C GLY A 314 17.77 11.76 -7.39
N SER A 315 17.28 11.87 -6.13
CA SER A 315 15.87 11.66 -5.83
C SER A 315 15.01 12.77 -6.40
N GLN A 316 13.72 12.51 -6.55
CA GLN A 316 12.76 13.54 -6.98
C GLN A 316 12.64 14.69 -5.98
N GLY A 317 12.97 14.45 -4.70
CA GLY A 317 12.99 15.47 -3.66
C GLY A 317 14.18 16.42 -3.72
N HIS A 318 15.25 16.06 -4.43
CA HIS A 318 16.48 16.84 -4.45
C HIS A 318 16.32 18.25 -5.08
N ASP A 319 15.53 18.35 -6.14
CA ASP A 319 15.32 19.60 -6.87
C ASP A 319 14.04 20.33 -6.42
N ALA A 320 13.40 19.87 -5.36
CA ALA A 320 12.19 20.46 -4.85
C ALA A 320 12.45 21.81 -4.14
N LEU A 321 11.55 22.76 -4.36
CA LEU A 321 11.57 24.05 -3.65
C LEU A 321 11.39 23.93 -2.13
N TRP A 322 10.94 22.76 -1.66
CA TRP A 322 10.66 22.42 -0.26
C TRP A 322 11.15 21.01 0.06
N ASP A 323 12.42 20.91 0.31
CA ASP A 323 13.10 19.67 0.65
C ASP A 323 12.91 19.22 2.13
N GLY A 324 12.01 19.85 2.85
CA GLY A 324 11.81 19.61 4.28
C GLY A 324 10.36 19.31 4.62
N ASN A 325 9.73 18.31 3.93
CA ASN A 325 8.34 17.98 4.16
C ASN A 325 8.09 16.48 4.35
N MET A 326 6.90 16.19 4.84
CA MET A 326 6.31 14.86 4.81
C MET A 326 4.88 14.93 4.28
N SER A 327 4.40 13.83 3.77
CA SER A 327 3.07 13.69 3.18
C SER A 327 2.23 12.69 3.93
N GLU A 328 0.91 12.95 3.96
CA GLU A 328 -0.10 12.05 4.49
C GLU A 328 -1.16 11.80 3.44
N PHE A 329 -1.55 10.53 3.29
CA PHE A 329 -2.64 10.09 2.43
C PHE A 329 -3.66 9.29 3.21
N ALA A 330 -4.95 9.57 3.01
CA ALA A 330 -6.02 8.70 3.47
C ALA A 330 -5.90 7.30 2.85
N PRO A 331 -6.50 6.25 3.44
CA PRO A 331 -6.44 4.89 2.92
C PRO A 331 -6.95 4.72 1.48
N ASN A 332 -7.78 5.65 1.00
CA ASN A 332 -8.25 5.69 -0.40
C ASN A 332 -7.36 6.52 -1.33
N GLY A 333 -6.19 6.93 -0.88
CA GLY A 333 -5.21 7.67 -1.66
C GLY A 333 -5.44 9.18 -1.73
N ARG A 334 -6.50 9.71 -1.11
CA ARG A 334 -6.72 11.17 -1.06
C ARG A 334 -5.66 11.81 -0.17
N PRO A 335 -4.91 12.84 -0.66
CA PRO A 335 -3.95 13.54 0.18
C PRO A 335 -4.66 14.26 1.36
N LEU A 336 -4.09 14.15 2.55
CA LEU A 336 -4.53 14.80 3.79
C LEU A 336 -3.62 15.96 4.17
N SER A 337 -2.33 15.85 3.89
CA SER A 337 -1.37 16.95 4.05
C SER A 337 -1.63 18.06 3.03
N PRO A 338 -1.16 19.31 3.29
CA PRO A 338 -1.31 20.44 2.37
C PRO A 338 -0.85 20.09 0.95
N MET A 339 -1.73 20.34 -0.03
CA MET A 339 -1.65 19.81 -1.39
C MET A 339 -0.29 20.04 -2.06
N THR A 340 0.30 21.21 -1.88
CA THR A 340 1.54 21.62 -2.57
C THR A 340 2.78 21.41 -1.71
N THR A 341 2.71 21.73 -0.42
CA THR A 341 3.89 21.80 0.46
C THR A 341 4.08 20.59 1.36
N GLY A 342 3.04 19.78 1.57
CA GLY A 342 3.07 18.79 2.65
C GLY A 342 3.14 19.44 4.04
N PHE A 343 3.39 18.62 5.06
CA PHE A 343 3.68 19.10 6.41
C PHE A 343 5.16 19.41 6.54
N HIS A 344 5.51 20.48 7.25
CA HIS A 344 6.88 20.97 7.43
C HIS A 344 7.06 21.65 8.78
N GLY A 345 8.30 21.99 9.13
CA GLY A 345 8.66 22.60 10.42
C GLY A 345 9.28 21.61 11.38
N GLY A 346 9.44 21.99 12.66
CA GLY A 346 10.01 21.12 13.68
C GLY A 346 11.43 20.61 13.38
N GLY A 347 12.20 21.36 12.58
CA GLY A 347 13.56 21.02 12.17
C GLY A 347 13.64 19.99 11.04
N LEU A 348 12.50 19.63 10.40
CA LEU A 348 12.49 18.72 9.28
C LEU A 348 13.12 19.37 8.05
N GLN A 349 14.22 18.82 7.56
CA GLN A 349 14.93 19.24 6.34
C GLN A 349 15.56 18.04 5.67
N GLY A 350 15.18 17.78 4.42
CA GLY A 350 15.67 16.66 3.66
C GLY A 350 15.52 15.35 4.43
N PRO A 351 14.30 14.85 4.62
CA PRO A 351 14.07 13.61 5.35
C PRO A 351 14.98 12.47 4.90
N GLY A 352 15.42 11.66 5.87
CA GLY A 352 16.10 10.42 5.60
C GLY A 352 15.12 9.32 5.17
N PHE A 353 15.53 8.08 5.32
CA PHE A 353 14.65 6.95 5.01
C PHE A 353 13.65 6.68 6.16
N GLY A 354 14.01 7.03 7.40
CA GLY A 354 13.24 6.64 8.58
C GLY A 354 11.95 7.45 8.78
N THR A 355 10.85 6.72 8.89
CA THR A 355 9.56 7.21 9.38
C THR A 355 9.02 6.19 10.37
N ALA A 356 8.59 6.60 11.56
CA ALA A 356 7.98 5.73 12.55
C ALA A 356 6.75 6.41 13.18
N ILE A 357 5.74 5.62 13.55
CA ILE A 357 4.52 6.11 14.20
C ILE A 357 4.39 5.41 15.55
N ASP A 358 4.20 6.18 16.61
CA ASP A 358 4.07 5.64 17.96
C ASP A 358 2.62 5.28 18.32
N ALA A 359 2.41 4.72 19.50
CA ALA A 359 1.09 4.28 19.96
C ALA A 359 0.07 5.42 20.17
N ASN A 360 0.49 6.68 20.06
CA ASN A 360 -0.35 7.86 20.12
C ASN A 360 -0.52 8.52 18.74
N ASP A 361 -0.22 7.80 17.68
CA ASP A 361 -0.21 8.27 16.29
C ASP A 361 0.68 9.51 16.05
N ARG A 362 1.72 9.69 16.86
CA ARG A 362 2.72 10.73 16.62
C ARG A 362 3.77 10.21 15.64
N VAL A 363 4.18 11.07 14.72
CA VAL A 363 5.09 10.72 13.62
C VAL A 363 6.50 11.18 13.95
N TRP A 364 7.40 10.22 14.09
CA TRP A 364 8.84 10.43 14.24
C TRP A 364 9.49 10.30 12.86
N ILE A 365 10.27 11.30 12.48
CA ILE A 365 10.94 11.34 11.19
C ILE A 365 12.36 11.88 11.34
N ASP A 366 13.30 11.25 10.67
CA ASP A 366 14.68 11.70 10.66
C ASP A 366 14.99 12.60 9.47
N SER A 367 16.08 13.35 9.57
CA SER A 367 16.52 14.30 8.55
C SER A 367 17.97 14.08 8.18
N THR A 368 18.20 13.85 6.90
CA THR A 368 19.56 13.75 6.33
C THR A 368 20.23 15.13 6.25
N SER A 369 19.59 16.11 5.58
CA SER A 369 20.15 17.45 5.42
C SER A 369 20.08 18.28 6.69
N GLY A 370 18.96 18.21 7.38
CA GLY A 370 18.75 18.92 8.64
C GLY A 370 19.58 18.39 9.82
N ARG A 371 20.01 17.13 9.73
CA ARG A 371 20.74 16.45 10.82
C ARG A 371 19.99 16.50 12.14
N THR A 372 18.70 16.15 12.08
CA THR A 372 17.75 16.24 13.19
C THR A 372 16.87 15.01 13.23
N ILE A 373 16.14 14.89 14.34
CA ILE A 373 14.96 14.05 14.45
C ILE A 373 13.80 15.00 14.74
N SER A 374 12.71 14.85 14.00
CA SER A 374 11.50 15.67 14.14
C SER A 374 10.33 14.83 14.65
N LEU A 375 9.43 15.46 15.38
CA LEU A 375 8.22 14.85 15.91
C LEU A 375 7.01 15.69 15.53
N PHE A 376 5.97 15.02 15.03
CA PHE A 376 4.70 15.65 14.66
C PHE A 376 3.52 14.93 15.34
N ASP A 377 2.44 15.65 15.55
CA ASP A 377 1.16 15.02 15.90
C ASP A 377 0.46 14.43 14.67
N HIS A 378 -0.66 13.77 14.88
CA HIS A 378 -1.44 13.15 13.80
C HIS A 378 -2.22 14.15 12.92
N GLN A 379 -2.15 15.46 13.19
CA GLN A 379 -2.59 16.53 12.31
C GLN A 379 -1.42 17.15 11.52
N GLY A 380 -0.19 16.61 11.67
CA GLY A 380 1.00 17.12 11.02
C GLY A 380 1.54 18.42 11.63
N GLN A 381 1.14 18.75 12.88
CA GLN A 381 1.71 19.89 13.59
C GLN A 381 3.02 19.49 14.26
N PRO A 382 4.10 20.28 14.12
CA PRO A 382 5.37 19.93 14.75
C PRO A 382 5.29 20.04 16.26
N LEU A 383 5.71 18.97 16.94
CA LEU A 383 5.89 18.88 18.40
C LEU A 383 7.35 19.09 18.81
N SER A 384 8.30 18.85 17.90
CA SER A 384 9.71 19.17 18.09
C SER A 384 9.93 20.69 17.92
N PRO A 385 10.98 21.26 18.54
CA PRO A 385 11.32 22.68 18.39
C PRO A 385 11.65 23.03 16.93
N PRO A 386 11.64 24.32 16.56
CA PRO A 386 11.89 24.75 15.18
C PRO A 386 13.21 24.22 14.58
N GLU A 387 14.23 24.04 15.40
CA GLU A 387 15.54 23.47 15.03
C GLU A 387 15.58 21.93 15.06
N GLY A 388 14.47 21.26 15.43
CA GLY A 388 14.41 19.82 15.64
C GLY A 388 15.21 19.35 16.84
N TYR A 389 15.23 18.03 17.07
CA TYR A 389 16.11 17.42 18.07
C TYR A 389 17.48 17.18 17.45
N ASN A 390 18.35 18.22 17.49
CA ASN A 390 19.72 18.17 16.94
C ASN A 390 20.79 17.85 17.98
N PHE A 391 20.42 17.85 19.28
CA PHE A 391 21.30 17.56 20.42
C PHE A 391 22.59 18.40 20.43
N GLY A 392 22.45 19.71 20.14
CA GLY A 392 23.59 20.63 20.09
C GLY A 392 24.48 20.42 18.87
N GLY A 393 23.91 20.01 17.76
CA GLY A 393 24.62 19.76 16.49
C GLY A 393 25.43 18.47 16.46
N LYS A 394 25.13 17.52 17.32
CA LYS A 394 25.86 16.24 17.39
C LYS A 394 25.51 15.28 16.27
N LEU A 395 24.33 15.43 15.62
CA LEU A 395 23.87 14.50 14.60
C LEU A 395 24.53 14.74 13.26
N GLY A 396 24.74 13.67 12.51
CA GLY A 396 25.09 13.66 11.08
C GLY A 396 23.88 13.31 10.22
N TYR A 397 24.07 12.65 9.09
CA TYR A 397 22.99 12.18 8.22
C TYR A 397 22.21 11.07 8.91
N MET A 398 20.96 11.34 9.23
CA MET A 398 20.05 10.37 9.83
C MET A 398 19.38 9.56 8.73
N GLN A 399 19.18 8.23 8.95
CA GLN A 399 18.61 7.35 7.93
C GLN A 399 17.55 6.37 8.43
N GLY A 400 17.45 6.17 9.71
CA GLY A 400 16.46 5.25 10.26
C GLY A 400 16.01 5.63 11.66
N VAL A 401 14.71 5.51 11.91
CA VAL A 401 14.09 5.69 13.22
C VAL A 401 13.01 4.62 13.42
N ILE A 402 12.93 4.06 14.62
CA ILE A 402 11.85 3.16 15.06
C ILE A 402 11.34 3.55 16.43
N VAL A 403 10.12 3.14 16.72
CA VAL A 403 9.51 3.15 18.04
C VAL A 403 9.32 1.71 18.50
N THR A 404 9.75 1.41 19.73
CA THR A 404 9.60 0.07 20.30
C THR A 404 8.22 -0.09 20.97
N PRO A 405 7.78 -1.34 21.26
CA PRO A 405 6.54 -1.55 22.02
C PRO A 405 6.54 -0.90 23.41
N SER A 406 7.72 -0.66 23.99
CA SER A 406 7.86 0.08 25.25
C SER A 406 7.73 1.60 25.09
N GLY A 407 7.66 2.13 23.86
CA GLY A 407 7.61 3.56 23.55
C GLY A 407 8.99 4.22 23.51
N ASP A 408 10.06 3.45 23.52
CA ASP A 408 11.42 3.96 23.37
C ASP A 408 11.70 4.23 21.89
N VAL A 409 12.40 5.33 21.59
CA VAL A 409 12.75 5.70 20.23
C VAL A 409 14.24 5.44 19.98
N TRP A 410 14.52 4.72 18.91
CA TRP A 410 15.87 4.43 18.44
C TRP A 410 16.06 5.00 17.04
N ALA A 411 17.21 5.65 16.81
CA ALA A 411 17.55 6.18 15.50
C ALA A 411 19.04 5.94 15.19
N VAL A 412 19.37 5.95 13.89
CA VAL A 412 20.75 5.72 13.44
C VAL A 412 21.29 6.92 12.69
N ASP A 413 22.52 7.30 13.05
CA ASP A 413 23.30 8.34 12.41
C ASP A 413 24.30 7.69 11.45
N PHE A 414 23.96 7.73 10.17
CA PHE A 414 24.70 7.10 9.10
C PHE A 414 26.15 7.61 8.99
N THR A 415 26.35 8.92 9.15
CA THR A 415 27.67 9.54 8.95
C THR A 415 28.62 9.29 10.11
N ASN A 416 28.08 9.31 11.33
CA ASN A 416 28.89 9.21 12.54
C ASN A 416 28.96 7.79 13.11
N ASP A 417 28.38 6.78 12.41
CA ASP A 417 28.33 5.38 12.88
C ASP A 417 27.78 5.27 14.33
N ARG A 418 26.64 5.92 14.57
CA ARG A 418 26.10 6.16 15.92
C ARG A 418 24.67 5.68 16.03
N VAL A 419 24.29 5.29 17.24
CA VAL A 419 22.91 5.02 17.64
C VAL A 419 22.44 6.08 18.62
N VAL A 420 21.25 6.63 18.37
CA VAL A 420 20.55 7.56 19.26
C VAL A 420 19.42 6.81 19.95
N PHE A 421 19.34 6.90 21.26
CA PHE A 421 18.30 6.28 22.07
C PHE A 421 17.58 7.34 22.92
N MET A 422 16.27 7.44 22.78
CA MET A 422 15.43 8.33 23.58
C MET A 422 14.44 7.47 24.40
N PRO A 423 14.67 7.28 25.71
CA PRO A 423 13.78 6.52 26.57
C PRO A 423 12.37 7.13 26.58
N LYS A 424 11.35 6.33 26.28
CA LYS A 424 9.95 6.77 26.19
C LYS A 424 9.73 7.94 25.22
N GLY A 425 10.59 8.07 24.23
CA GLY A 425 10.58 9.19 23.31
C GLY A 425 10.90 10.54 23.94
N ASP A 426 11.61 10.56 25.07
CA ASP A 426 12.01 11.79 25.78
C ASP A 426 13.39 12.26 25.29
N PRO A 427 13.47 13.32 24.47
CA PRO A 427 14.71 13.80 23.91
C PRO A 427 15.65 14.41 24.98
N ALA A 428 15.12 14.86 26.12
CA ALA A 428 15.96 15.37 27.22
C ALA A 428 16.79 14.25 27.90
N LYS A 429 16.39 12.99 27.74
CA LYS A 429 17.09 11.82 28.25
C LYS A 429 17.85 11.04 27.17
N ALA A 430 18.07 11.66 26.03
CA ALA A 430 18.75 11.02 24.93
C ALA A 430 20.15 10.51 25.31
N LYS A 431 20.48 9.31 24.85
CA LYS A 431 21.78 8.67 24.99
C LYS A 431 22.33 8.33 23.63
N PHE A 432 23.65 8.34 23.52
CA PHE A 432 24.38 8.04 22.30
C PHE A 432 25.25 6.81 22.52
N TYR A 433 25.18 5.87 21.61
CA TYR A 433 25.93 4.63 21.68
C TYR A 433 26.72 4.41 20.39
N CYS A 434 27.74 3.57 20.46
CA CYS A 434 28.54 3.16 19.29
C CYS A 434 29.29 4.31 18.61
N GLU A 435 29.54 5.40 19.32
CA GLU A 435 30.17 6.61 18.75
C GLU A 435 31.55 6.31 18.16
N SER A 436 31.80 6.90 17.01
CA SER A 436 33.15 6.93 16.43
C SER A 436 34.03 7.92 17.21
N THR A 437 35.29 7.58 17.42
CA THR A 437 36.26 8.48 18.07
C THR A 437 36.88 9.37 16.99
N ASN A 438 36.76 10.70 17.13
CA ASN A 438 37.32 11.71 16.22
C ASN A 438 36.84 11.60 14.75
N GLY A 439 35.56 11.24 14.55
CA GLY A 439 34.99 11.15 13.19
C GLY A 439 35.55 9.98 12.34
N LYS A 440 36.34 9.11 12.93
CA LYS A 440 36.78 7.86 12.31
C LYS A 440 35.98 6.70 12.88
N PRO A 441 35.61 5.71 12.06
CA PRO A 441 34.97 4.50 12.58
C PRO A 441 35.79 3.96 13.74
N ASN A 442 35.17 3.88 14.92
CA ASN A 442 35.86 3.35 16.09
C ASN A 442 36.03 1.83 15.90
N LYS A 443 37.22 1.41 15.50
CA LYS A 443 37.53 -0.02 15.32
C LYS A 443 37.39 -0.82 16.60
N ASP A 444 37.46 -0.13 17.76
CA ASP A 444 37.32 -0.71 19.09
C ASP A 444 35.86 -0.62 19.58
N SER A 445 34.96 0.02 18.87
CA SER A 445 33.55 0.02 19.21
C SER A 445 32.98 -1.40 19.13
N PRO A 446 32.29 -1.89 20.17
CA PRO A 446 31.67 -3.20 20.15
C PRO A 446 30.63 -3.31 19.00
N CYS A 447 30.01 -2.20 18.60
CA CYS A 447 28.96 -2.17 17.60
C CYS A 447 29.45 -2.37 16.16
N LYS A 448 30.68 -2.02 15.84
CA LYS A 448 31.29 -2.10 14.50
C LYS A 448 30.38 -1.61 13.37
N LEU A 449 29.67 -0.49 13.60
CA LEU A 449 28.78 0.11 12.60
C LEU A 449 29.59 0.64 11.40
N SER A 450 28.97 0.56 10.24
CA SER A 450 29.51 1.09 8.98
C SER A 450 28.40 1.63 8.10
N GLY A 451 28.03 2.89 8.28
CA GLY A 451 26.89 3.53 7.64
C GLY A 451 25.58 2.85 8.02
N PRO A 452 25.21 2.87 9.31
CA PRO A 452 23.95 2.29 9.76
C PRO A 452 22.79 3.01 9.04
N PHE A 453 21.89 2.23 8.40
CA PHE A 453 20.87 2.81 7.54
C PHE A 453 19.47 2.59 8.11
N HIS A 454 19.09 1.36 8.41
CA HIS A 454 17.80 1.02 8.99
C HIS A 454 17.98 0.15 10.24
N LEU A 455 16.95 0.08 11.06
CA LEU A 455 16.94 -0.72 12.27
C LEU A 455 15.57 -1.34 12.54
N VAL A 456 15.56 -2.47 13.23
CA VAL A 456 14.36 -3.14 13.70
C VAL A 456 14.56 -3.68 15.10
N ILE A 457 13.44 -3.93 15.80
CA ILE A 457 13.44 -4.67 17.08
C ILE A 457 12.80 -6.03 16.86
N ASP A 458 13.37 -7.08 17.47
CA ASP A 458 12.79 -8.43 17.42
C ASP A 458 11.93 -8.76 18.66
N GLN A 459 11.36 -9.97 18.69
CA GLN A 459 10.51 -10.43 19.79
C GLN A 459 11.23 -10.67 21.11
N GLN A 460 12.58 -10.65 21.11
CA GLN A 460 13.43 -10.76 22.29
C GLN A 460 13.98 -9.40 22.75
N ASP A 461 13.36 -8.29 22.31
CA ASP A 461 13.79 -6.92 22.61
C ASP A 461 15.27 -6.66 22.23
N ARG A 462 15.71 -7.18 21.08
CA ARG A 462 17.04 -6.90 20.53
C ARG A 462 16.90 -5.96 19.32
N ILE A 463 17.75 -4.96 19.29
CA ILE A 463 17.87 -4.03 18.17
C ILE A 463 18.83 -4.64 17.15
N TRP A 464 18.39 -4.70 15.90
CA TRP A 464 19.19 -5.08 14.76
C TRP A 464 19.38 -3.87 13.85
N ILE A 465 20.59 -3.65 13.35
CA ILE A 465 20.97 -2.49 12.53
C ILE A 465 21.73 -2.99 11.32
N ASP A 466 21.32 -2.61 10.12
CA ASP A 466 22.10 -2.90 8.91
C ASP A 466 23.24 -1.90 8.70
N ASN A 467 24.29 -2.37 8.04
CA ASN A 467 25.48 -1.60 7.73
C ASN A 467 25.57 -1.36 6.22
N ALA A 468 25.01 -0.25 5.72
CA ALA A 468 24.88 0.03 4.28
C ALA A 468 26.22 0.18 3.54
N ILE A 469 27.30 0.52 4.22
CA ILE A 469 28.66 0.58 3.66
C ILE A 469 29.43 -0.74 3.89
N GLY A 470 28.74 -1.76 4.37
CA GLY A 470 29.29 -3.07 4.69
C GLY A 470 28.46 -4.23 4.14
N ASP A 471 28.72 -5.39 4.70
CA ASP A 471 28.07 -6.66 4.40
C ASP A 471 27.62 -7.36 5.69
N THR A 472 27.38 -6.58 6.73
CA THR A 472 27.06 -7.08 8.08
C THR A 472 25.83 -6.40 8.64
N VAL A 473 25.27 -7.02 9.68
CA VAL A 473 24.31 -6.41 10.59
C VAL A 473 24.87 -6.44 12.01
N THR A 474 24.53 -5.44 12.80
CA THR A 474 24.84 -5.37 14.22
C THR A 474 23.59 -5.63 15.04
N ARG A 475 23.69 -6.45 16.09
CA ARG A 475 22.61 -6.75 17.02
C ARG A 475 23.05 -6.51 18.46
N PHE A 476 22.16 -5.98 19.28
CA PHE A 476 22.36 -5.87 20.74
C PHE A 476 21.03 -5.92 21.50
N PRO A 477 21.02 -6.34 22.77
CA PRO A 477 19.85 -6.19 23.64
C PRO A 477 19.50 -4.71 23.79
N ALA A 478 18.23 -4.32 23.67
CA ALA A 478 17.80 -2.92 23.87
C ALA A 478 18.15 -2.38 25.26
N SER A 479 18.29 -3.27 26.26
CA SER A 479 18.69 -2.93 27.62
C SER A 479 20.20 -2.63 27.77
N ASP A 480 21.05 -3.16 26.86
CA ASP A 480 22.51 -3.02 26.96
C ASP A 480 23.20 -3.02 25.59
N PRO A 481 23.28 -1.86 24.91
CA PRO A 481 23.92 -1.75 23.60
C PRO A 481 25.42 -2.06 23.59
N THR A 482 26.08 -2.17 24.76
CA THR A 482 27.51 -2.52 24.85
C THR A 482 27.76 -4.01 24.53
N LYS A 483 26.72 -4.85 24.60
CA LYS A 483 26.75 -6.27 24.23
C LYS A 483 26.44 -6.52 22.77
N ALA A 484 27.04 -5.73 21.90
CA ALA A 484 26.79 -5.85 20.47
C ALA A 484 27.51 -7.06 19.85
N GLU A 485 26.78 -7.73 18.96
CA GLU A 485 27.27 -8.83 18.12
C GLU A 485 27.12 -8.44 16.65
N VAL A 486 27.99 -8.96 15.78
CA VAL A 486 28.01 -8.61 14.36
C VAL A 486 27.92 -9.88 13.52
N PHE A 487 27.02 -9.91 12.57
CA PHE A 487 26.75 -11.08 11.71
C PHE A 487 26.88 -10.69 10.22
N PRO A 488 27.48 -11.56 9.40
CA PRO A 488 27.52 -11.34 7.95
C PRO A 488 26.14 -11.57 7.33
N THR A 489 25.75 -10.72 6.37
CA THR A 489 24.50 -10.89 5.61
C THR A 489 24.68 -11.78 4.39
N GLY A 490 25.89 -11.96 3.91
CA GLY A 490 26.18 -12.60 2.63
C GLY A 490 25.90 -11.72 1.40
N GLY A 491 25.32 -10.52 1.61
CA GLY A 491 25.11 -9.50 0.59
C GLY A 491 25.87 -8.21 0.93
N HIS A 492 25.61 -7.14 0.17
CA HIS A 492 26.26 -5.85 0.41
C HIS A 492 25.29 -4.69 0.24
N SER A 493 25.55 -3.60 0.98
CA SER A 493 24.72 -2.39 0.97
C SER A 493 23.31 -2.67 1.49
N GLY A 494 23.21 -3.09 2.77
CA GLY A 494 21.95 -3.22 3.47
C GLY A 494 21.17 -1.90 3.50
N LYS A 495 19.86 -1.94 3.24
CA LYS A 495 19.01 -0.73 3.19
C LYS A 495 17.69 -0.88 3.93
N GLY A 496 17.16 -2.05 4.03
CA GLY A 496 15.89 -2.29 4.70
C GLY A 496 15.90 -3.59 5.48
N MET A 497 15.17 -3.59 6.58
CA MET A 497 15.05 -4.74 7.47
C MET A 497 13.61 -4.94 7.90
N ALA A 498 13.23 -6.19 8.13
CA ALA A 498 11.96 -6.56 8.74
C ALA A 498 12.13 -7.85 9.57
N VAL A 499 11.24 -8.06 10.53
CA VAL A 499 11.25 -9.24 11.40
C VAL A 499 9.97 -10.03 11.16
N ASP A 500 10.10 -11.32 10.88
CA ASP A 500 8.96 -12.22 10.68
C ASP A 500 8.39 -12.78 11.99
N SER A 501 7.30 -13.53 11.91
CA SER A 501 6.61 -14.07 13.09
C SER A 501 7.44 -15.08 13.89
N LYS A 502 8.45 -15.69 13.27
CA LYS A 502 9.39 -16.64 13.90
C LYS A 502 10.64 -15.96 14.48
N GLY A 503 10.74 -14.61 14.34
CA GLY A 503 11.87 -13.83 14.81
C GLY A 503 13.08 -13.85 13.88
N ASN A 504 12.93 -14.34 12.65
CA ASN A 504 13.99 -14.20 11.66
C ASN A 504 14.03 -12.75 11.16
N VAL A 505 15.23 -12.27 10.88
CA VAL A 505 15.47 -10.92 10.36
C VAL A 505 15.77 -11.01 8.87
N TRP A 506 14.96 -10.33 8.09
CA TRP A 506 15.10 -10.20 6.65
C TRP A 506 15.79 -8.89 6.32
N ILE A 507 16.81 -8.93 5.47
CA ILE A 507 17.67 -7.79 5.14
C ILE A 507 17.78 -7.68 3.63
N THR A 508 17.47 -6.52 3.05
CA THR A 508 17.75 -6.24 1.64
C THR A 508 19.22 -5.89 1.46
N ASN A 509 19.81 -6.38 0.38
CA ASN A 509 21.16 -6.06 -0.03
C ASN A 509 21.10 -5.47 -1.44
N THR A 510 21.18 -4.16 -1.55
CA THR A 510 20.97 -3.45 -2.82
C THR A 510 21.97 -3.89 -3.90
N LEU A 511 23.22 -4.13 -3.54
CA LEU A 511 24.29 -4.56 -4.45
C LEU A 511 24.55 -6.07 -4.43
N GLY A 512 23.88 -6.81 -3.55
CA GLY A 512 24.01 -8.26 -3.43
C GLY A 512 25.43 -8.72 -3.12
N ALA A 513 25.73 -10.01 -3.40
CA ALA A 513 27.01 -10.63 -3.09
C ALA A 513 28.13 -10.33 -4.13
N GLY A 514 27.80 -9.72 -5.26
CA GLY A 514 28.70 -9.59 -6.41
C GLY A 514 29.59 -8.35 -6.45
N MET A 515 29.66 -7.57 -5.37
CA MET A 515 30.42 -6.33 -5.38
C MET A 515 31.94 -6.58 -5.23
N THR A 516 32.74 -5.95 -6.11
CA THR A 516 34.20 -6.06 -6.04
C THR A 516 34.76 -5.32 -4.83
N LEU A 517 35.90 -5.79 -4.31
CA LEU A 517 36.60 -5.11 -3.22
C LEU A 517 36.92 -3.65 -3.57
N ALA A 518 37.29 -3.37 -4.82
CA ALA A 518 37.58 -2.01 -5.29
C ALA A 518 36.33 -1.09 -5.16
N THR A 519 35.15 -1.59 -5.50
CA THR A 519 33.90 -0.82 -5.34
C THR A 519 33.57 -0.60 -3.86
N LYS A 520 33.77 -1.61 -3.00
CA LYS A 520 33.58 -1.50 -1.54
C LYS A 520 34.49 -0.41 -0.95
N LEU A 521 35.78 -0.44 -1.29
CA LEU A 521 36.75 0.57 -0.83
C LEU A 521 36.41 1.98 -1.34
N LYS A 522 35.91 2.08 -2.57
CA LYS A 522 35.48 3.37 -3.13
C LYS A 522 34.27 3.94 -2.40
N LEU A 523 33.26 3.12 -2.09
CA LEU A 523 32.10 3.55 -1.30
C LEU A 523 32.51 4.03 0.09
N LEU A 524 33.41 3.31 0.74
CA LEU A 524 33.95 3.70 2.04
C LEU A 524 34.72 5.03 1.97
N ASP A 525 35.59 5.23 0.95
CA ASP A 525 36.30 6.48 0.75
C ASP A 525 35.34 7.66 0.53
N LEU A 526 34.31 7.48 -0.30
CA LEU A 526 33.30 8.51 -0.55
C LEU A 526 32.53 8.88 0.71
N LYS A 527 32.14 7.90 1.53
CA LYS A 527 31.52 8.14 2.84
C LYS A 527 32.44 8.94 3.76
N LEU A 528 33.69 8.51 3.91
CA LEU A 528 34.68 9.16 4.80
C LEU A 528 34.96 10.62 4.39
N ARG A 529 34.77 10.95 3.11
CA ARG A 529 34.87 12.32 2.57
C ARG A 529 33.55 13.10 2.61
N GLY A 530 32.47 12.54 3.13
CA GLY A 530 31.15 13.16 3.12
C GLY A 530 30.50 13.31 1.73
N ARG A 531 31.01 12.57 0.72
CA ARG A 531 30.55 12.64 -0.67
C ARG A 531 29.44 11.63 -0.93
N MET A 532 28.31 11.78 -0.24
CA MET A 532 27.22 10.80 -0.31
C MET A 532 26.56 10.73 -1.68
N ALA A 533 26.39 11.87 -2.37
CA ALA A 533 25.85 11.90 -3.73
C ALA A 533 26.67 11.03 -4.71
N ASP A 534 27.98 11.08 -4.60
CA ASP A 534 28.85 10.25 -5.44
C ASP A 534 28.79 8.76 -5.07
N ALA A 535 28.55 8.46 -3.79
CA ALA A 535 28.32 7.09 -3.34
C ALA A 535 27.02 6.53 -3.95
N ASP A 536 25.92 7.29 -3.94
CA ASP A 536 24.65 6.89 -4.54
C ASP A 536 24.77 6.73 -6.06
N GLN A 537 25.48 7.64 -6.75
CA GLN A 537 25.79 7.49 -8.18
C GLN A 537 26.64 6.23 -8.47
N LEU A 538 27.54 5.87 -7.58
CA LEU A 538 28.33 4.64 -7.74
C LEU A 538 27.45 3.39 -7.57
N VAL A 539 26.51 3.40 -6.62
CA VAL A 539 25.50 2.34 -6.45
C VAL A 539 24.68 2.20 -7.74
N LEU A 540 24.10 3.30 -8.23
CA LEU A 540 23.30 3.30 -9.45
C LEU A 540 24.05 2.75 -10.66
N ARG A 541 25.30 3.18 -10.88
CA ARG A 541 26.13 2.67 -11.97
C ARG A 541 26.36 1.16 -11.87
N ASN A 542 26.54 0.62 -10.66
CA ASN A 542 26.66 -0.83 -10.47
C ASN A 542 25.36 -1.57 -10.78
N LEU A 543 24.21 -1.02 -10.39
CA LEU A 543 22.90 -1.60 -10.71
C LEU A 543 22.64 -1.63 -12.22
N LEU A 544 22.93 -0.52 -12.92
CA LEU A 544 22.79 -0.43 -14.38
C LEU A 544 23.71 -1.38 -15.13
N ALA A 545 24.94 -1.58 -14.62
CA ALA A 545 25.92 -2.47 -15.25
C ALA A 545 25.60 -3.96 -15.07
N LYS A 546 24.79 -4.33 -14.07
CA LYS A 546 24.49 -5.73 -13.74
C LYS A 546 22.99 -5.90 -13.43
N PRO A 547 22.13 -6.09 -14.45
CA PRO A 547 20.72 -6.43 -14.24
C PRO A 547 20.58 -7.68 -13.35
N GLY A 548 19.64 -7.64 -12.41
CA GLY A 548 19.45 -8.70 -11.41
C GLY A 548 20.43 -8.66 -10.24
N LEU A 549 21.25 -7.60 -10.11
CA LEU A 549 22.08 -7.39 -8.93
C LEU A 549 21.20 -7.05 -7.71
N GLY A 550 21.54 -7.61 -6.56
CA GLY A 550 20.80 -7.46 -5.32
C GLY A 550 20.43 -8.83 -4.74
N SER A 551 20.03 -8.85 -3.50
CA SER A 551 19.56 -10.08 -2.82
C SER A 551 18.77 -9.73 -1.55
N VAL A 552 18.14 -10.73 -0.98
CA VAL A 552 17.50 -10.64 0.33
C VAL A 552 18.10 -11.70 1.23
N SER A 553 18.64 -11.30 2.37
CA SER A 553 19.18 -12.23 3.37
C SER A 553 18.15 -12.51 4.46
N MET A 554 18.15 -13.70 4.98
CA MET A 554 17.40 -14.10 6.15
C MET A 554 18.37 -14.64 7.20
N LEU A 555 18.42 -13.98 8.34
CA LEU A 555 19.15 -14.44 9.53
C LEU A 555 18.19 -14.96 10.57
N ARG A 556 18.55 -16.09 11.18
CA ARG A 556 17.78 -16.65 12.29
C ARG A 556 17.93 -15.82 13.56
N PRO A 557 17.08 -16.05 14.57
CA PRO A 557 17.21 -15.34 15.86
C PRO A 557 18.57 -15.46 16.55
N ASP A 558 19.36 -16.46 16.23
CA ASP A 558 20.73 -16.64 16.75
C ASP A 558 21.79 -15.89 15.91
N GLY A 559 21.39 -15.25 14.81
CA GLY A 559 22.29 -14.56 13.88
C GLY A 559 22.85 -15.43 12.78
N SER A 560 22.60 -16.73 12.77
CA SER A 560 23.05 -17.63 11.71
C SER A 560 22.22 -17.43 10.43
N PRO A 561 22.82 -17.52 9.23
CA PRO A 561 22.06 -17.42 7.99
C PRO A 561 21.13 -18.63 7.82
N ALA A 562 19.94 -18.37 7.30
CA ALA A 562 19.01 -19.43 6.92
C ALA A 562 19.53 -20.21 5.70
N PRO A 563 19.14 -21.48 5.52
CA PRO A 563 19.50 -22.24 4.33
C PRO A 563 19.06 -21.56 3.04
N GLY A 564 19.99 -21.39 2.10
CA GLY A 564 19.74 -20.71 0.82
C GLY A 564 19.88 -19.19 0.87
N SER A 565 20.02 -18.57 2.04
CA SER A 565 20.30 -17.15 2.19
C SER A 565 21.75 -16.82 1.73
N PRO A 566 21.99 -15.70 1.02
CA PRO A 566 21.01 -14.73 0.53
C PRO A 566 20.25 -15.19 -0.73
N PHE A 567 18.96 -14.84 -0.82
CA PHE A 567 18.07 -15.20 -1.92
C PHE A 567 18.16 -14.17 -3.04
N ASN A 568 18.26 -14.65 -4.29
CA ASN A 568 18.07 -13.86 -5.50
C ASN A 568 17.36 -14.71 -6.55
N PRO A 569 16.03 -14.82 -6.48
CA PRO A 569 15.25 -15.71 -7.34
C PRO A 569 14.93 -15.16 -8.72
N GLY A 570 15.67 -14.13 -9.22
CA GLY A 570 15.43 -13.50 -10.52
C GLY A 570 14.29 -12.47 -10.53
N SER A 571 13.59 -12.27 -9.42
CA SER A 571 12.64 -11.15 -9.25
C SER A 571 13.25 -9.94 -8.53
N ILE A 572 14.46 -10.07 -8.00
CA ILE A 572 15.17 -9.04 -7.25
C ILE A 572 16.15 -8.30 -8.16
N TRP A 573 16.06 -6.96 -8.13
CA TRP A 573 17.03 -6.08 -8.77
C TRP A 573 17.19 -4.78 -7.98
N GLY A 574 18.30 -4.70 -7.22
CA GLY A 574 18.56 -3.54 -6.38
C GLY A 574 17.61 -3.44 -5.19
N ALA A 575 17.43 -4.54 -4.45
CA ALA A 575 16.57 -4.57 -3.27
C ALA A 575 16.85 -3.41 -2.32
N TRP A 576 15.83 -2.61 -1.97
CA TRP A 576 15.98 -1.45 -1.08
C TRP A 576 15.30 -1.66 0.27
N ALA A 577 13.99 -1.82 0.29
CA ALA A 577 13.28 -2.10 1.52
C ALA A 577 12.58 -3.46 1.48
N VAL A 578 12.27 -3.96 2.67
CA VAL A 578 11.54 -5.21 2.88
C VAL A 578 10.44 -5.00 3.90
N SER A 579 9.28 -5.59 3.65
CA SER A 579 8.17 -5.70 4.61
C SER A 579 7.69 -7.14 4.69
N ILE A 580 7.10 -7.50 5.81
CA ILE A 580 6.54 -8.83 6.06
C ILE A 580 5.03 -8.69 6.22
N ASP A 581 4.26 -9.50 5.52
CA ASP A 581 2.82 -9.52 5.64
C ASP A 581 2.31 -10.49 6.73
N GLY A 582 1.00 -10.54 6.96
CA GLY A 582 0.38 -11.39 7.96
C GLY A 582 0.52 -12.90 7.70
N ASN A 583 0.94 -13.31 6.52
CA ASN A 583 1.30 -14.68 6.14
C ASN A 583 2.80 -14.96 6.23
N ASP A 584 3.59 -13.99 6.68
CA ASP A 584 5.06 -14.00 6.60
C ASP A 584 5.63 -13.99 5.17
N HIS A 585 4.83 -13.63 4.15
CA HIS A 585 5.39 -13.38 2.83
C HIS A 585 6.29 -12.14 2.86
N VAL A 586 7.33 -12.15 2.04
CA VAL A 586 8.38 -11.13 2.03
C VAL A 586 8.20 -10.21 0.83
N TRP A 587 7.89 -8.96 1.09
CA TRP A 587 7.65 -7.94 0.08
C TRP A 587 8.86 -7.04 -0.05
N VAL A 588 9.40 -6.91 -1.27
CA VAL A 588 10.67 -6.22 -1.53
C VAL A 588 10.49 -5.16 -2.60
N SER A 589 10.86 -3.92 -2.28
CA SER A 589 10.98 -2.86 -3.28
C SER A 589 12.30 -2.97 -4.03
N ASN A 590 12.27 -2.88 -5.37
CA ASN A 590 13.45 -2.92 -6.20
C ASN A 590 13.82 -1.51 -6.70
N PHE A 591 14.96 -1.02 -6.30
CA PHE A 591 15.46 0.32 -6.63
C PHE A 591 16.03 0.44 -8.05
N ALA A 592 16.22 -0.65 -8.76
CA ALA A 592 16.76 -0.60 -10.12
C ALA A 592 15.73 -0.04 -11.12
N PRO A 593 16.20 0.62 -12.19
CA PRO A 593 15.33 1.11 -13.27
C PRO A 593 14.46 0.01 -13.84
N GLY A 594 13.15 0.24 -13.92
CA GLY A 594 12.17 -0.76 -14.34
C GLY A 594 11.98 -1.93 -13.35
N GLY A 595 12.51 -1.82 -12.14
CA GLY A 595 12.22 -2.76 -11.05
C GLY A 595 10.77 -2.70 -10.60
N GLY A 596 10.22 -3.84 -10.17
CA GLY A 596 8.88 -3.97 -9.61
C GLY A 596 8.91 -4.25 -8.10
N VAL A 597 7.77 -4.58 -7.53
CA VAL A 597 7.67 -5.08 -6.17
C VAL A 597 7.73 -6.62 -6.22
N SER A 598 8.69 -7.21 -5.53
CA SER A 598 8.81 -8.66 -5.45
C SER A 598 8.10 -9.19 -4.22
N GLU A 599 7.43 -10.32 -4.38
CA GLU A 599 6.86 -11.12 -3.31
C GLU A 599 7.57 -12.46 -3.29
N LEU A 600 8.11 -12.84 -2.13
CA LEU A 600 8.79 -14.11 -1.92
C LEU A 600 8.07 -14.93 -0.84
N CYS A 601 8.15 -16.25 -0.99
CA CYS A 601 7.75 -17.16 0.07
C CYS A 601 8.66 -16.96 1.30
N GLY A 602 8.07 -16.69 2.44
CA GLY A 602 8.78 -16.44 3.68
C GLY A 602 9.13 -17.70 4.46
N ALA A 603 9.32 -17.56 5.78
CA ALA A 603 9.67 -18.67 6.66
C ALA A 603 8.49 -19.62 6.97
N ARG A 604 7.26 -19.17 6.69
CA ARG A 604 6.03 -19.98 6.81
C ARG A 604 5.63 -20.52 5.44
N THR A 605 6.32 -21.56 4.99
CA THR A 605 6.11 -22.12 3.64
C THR A 605 4.71 -22.72 3.43
N GLU A 606 3.99 -23.03 4.51
CA GLU A 606 2.60 -23.50 4.48
C GLU A 606 1.60 -22.42 4.01
N THR A 607 1.97 -21.14 4.04
CA THR A 607 1.14 -20.03 3.53
C THR A 607 1.42 -19.72 2.06
N CYS A 608 2.50 -20.27 1.52
CA CYS A 608 2.91 -20.05 0.13
C CYS A 608 2.19 -21.01 -0.84
N PRO A 609 2.19 -20.75 -2.14
CA PRO A 609 1.72 -21.69 -3.14
C PRO A 609 2.38 -23.08 -2.99
N PRO A 610 1.64 -24.17 -3.28
CA PRO A 610 2.12 -25.53 -3.05
C PRO A 610 3.49 -25.84 -3.68
N GLY A 611 4.41 -26.41 -2.90
CA GLY A 611 5.74 -26.83 -3.35
C GLY A 611 6.82 -25.75 -3.31
N MET A 612 6.48 -24.52 -2.95
CA MET A 612 7.46 -23.44 -2.79
C MET A 612 8.28 -23.60 -1.50
N LYS A 613 9.49 -23.07 -1.55
CA LYS A 613 10.44 -22.99 -0.43
C LYS A 613 10.67 -21.55 -0.03
N THR A 614 11.19 -21.34 1.17
CA THR A 614 11.65 -20.00 1.63
C THR A 614 12.58 -19.38 0.60
N GLY A 615 12.27 -18.14 0.20
CA GLY A 615 12.99 -17.38 -0.80
C GLY A 615 12.54 -17.58 -2.25
N ASP A 616 11.65 -18.54 -2.54
CA ASP A 616 11.08 -18.72 -3.88
C ASP A 616 10.18 -17.53 -4.24
N PRO A 617 10.18 -17.06 -5.52
CA PRO A 617 9.39 -15.91 -5.93
C PRO A 617 7.92 -16.31 -6.17
N ILE A 618 7.00 -15.62 -5.49
CA ILE A 618 5.56 -15.68 -5.78
C ILE A 618 5.23 -14.69 -6.90
N SER A 619 5.87 -13.52 -6.88
CA SER A 619 5.74 -12.53 -7.94
C SER A 619 6.38 -13.00 -9.25
N PRO A 620 5.96 -12.44 -10.41
CA PRO A 620 6.57 -12.75 -11.69
C PRO A 620 8.04 -12.29 -11.75
N PRO A 621 8.84 -12.75 -12.74
CA PRO A 621 10.17 -12.24 -12.98
C PRO A 621 10.19 -10.72 -13.08
N GLY A 622 11.09 -10.08 -12.33
CA GLY A 622 11.18 -8.62 -12.21
C GLY A 622 10.12 -7.97 -11.33
N GLY A 623 9.35 -8.75 -10.57
CA GLY A 623 8.33 -8.28 -9.63
C GLY A 623 7.01 -7.87 -10.27
N TYR A 624 6.04 -7.50 -9.45
CA TYR A 624 4.78 -6.87 -9.89
C TYR A 624 5.06 -5.48 -10.41
N LYS A 625 4.43 -5.11 -11.53
CA LYS A 625 4.62 -3.83 -12.23
C LYS A 625 3.30 -3.14 -12.52
N GLY A 626 3.35 -1.83 -12.75
CA GLY A 626 2.21 -0.99 -13.08
C GLY A 626 2.12 0.24 -12.19
N GLY A 627 1.02 1.01 -12.29
CA GLY A 627 0.81 2.19 -11.44
C GLY A 627 1.89 3.27 -11.58
N GLY A 628 2.59 3.37 -12.71
CA GLY A 628 3.61 4.39 -12.94
C GLY A 628 4.85 4.28 -12.04
N MET A 629 5.16 3.08 -11.54
CA MET A 629 6.36 2.82 -10.73
C MET A 629 7.64 3.08 -11.50
N GLN A 630 8.68 3.52 -10.79
CA GLN A 630 10.01 3.75 -11.33
C GLN A 630 11.10 3.12 -10.46
N MET A 631 11.85 3.90 -9.69
CA MET A 631 12.88 3.39 -8.79
C MET A 631 12.36 3.44 -7.36
N LEU A 632 12.10 2.27 -6.81
CA LEU A 632 11.34 2.09 -5.58
C LEU A 632 12.25 2.08 -4.35
N VAL A 633 11.84 2.72 -3.26
CA VAL A 633 12.58 2.68 -1.99
C VAL A 633 11.79 2.02 -0.86
N ASP A 634 10.46 1.91 -0.97
CA ASP A 634 9.69 1.17 0.02
C ASP A 634 8.49 0.44 -0.60
N ALA A 635 8.03 -0.60 0.10
CA ALA A 635 6.81 -1.33 -0.17
C ALA A 635 6.24 -1.78 1.18
N SER A 636 5.26 -1.05 1.71
CA SER A 636 4.66 -1.27 3.01
C SER A 636 3.21 -1.74 2.91
N ILE A 637 2.74 -2.50 3.90
CA ILE A 637 1.45 -3.19 3.88
C ILE A 637 0.51 -2.52 4.86
N ASP A 638 -0.66 -2.12 4.38
CA ASP A 638 -1.70 -1.49 5.19
C ASP A 638 -2.63 -2.50 5.88
N PRO A 639 -3.53 -2.03 6.79
CA PRO A 639 -4.49 -2.90 7.46
C PRO A 639 -5.52 -3.61 6.56
N ALA A 640 -5.62 -3.25 5.29
CA ALA A 640 -6.47 -3.96 4.33
C ALA A 640 -5.69 -4.93 3.42
N GLY A 641 -4.36 -4.99 3.57
CA GLY A 641 -3.50 -5.81 2.73
C GLY A 641 -3.18 -5.17 1.38
N ASN A 642 -3.33 -3.87 1.26
CA ASN A 642 -2.82 -3.13 0.12
C ASN A 642 -1.32 -2.91 0.30
N VAL A 643 -0.58 -2.97 -0.82
CA VAL A 643 0.86 -2.71 -0.83
C VAL A 643 1.10 -1.30 -1.35
N TRP A 644 1.57 -0.43 -0.47
CA TRP A 644 1.90 0.97 -0.76
C TRP A 644 3.37 1.10 -1.11
N VAL A 645 3.66 1.72 -2.25
CA VAL A 645 5.00 1.74 -2.85
C VAL A 645 5.47 3.17 -3.03
N SER A 646 6.62 3.49 -2.43
CA SER A 646 7.29 4.79 -2.62
C SER A 646 8.13 4.81 -3.88
N ASN A 647 7.83 5.75 -4.78
CA ASN A 647 8.72 6.11 -5.89
C ASN A 647 9.67 7.21 -5.43
N ASN A 648 10.97 6.99 -5.54
CA ASN A 648 11.96 7.95 -5.05
C ASN A 648 12.77 8.59 -6.17
N TRP A 649 13.36 7.80 -7.07
CA TRP A 649 14.13 8.31 -8.20
C TRP A 649 13.38 8.11 -9.52
N GLN A 650 13.64 9.01 -10.47
CA GLN A 650 13.19 8.83 -11.86
C GLN A 650 14.03 7.75 -12.54
N ASP A 651 13.37 6.86 -13.26
CA ASP A 651 14.05 5.91 -14.11
C ASP A 651 14.57 6.61 -15.39
N PRO A 652 15.88 6.75 -15.55
CA PRO A 652 16.45 7.41 -16.73
C PRO A 652 16.05 6.73 -18.05
N ALA A 653 15.78 5.43 -18.03
CA ALA A 653 15.37 4.69 -19.23
C ALA A 653 13.93 4.96 -19.63
N SER A 654 13.08 5.34 -18.67
CA SER A 654 11.66 5.70 -18.91
C SER A 654 11.49 7.16 -19.32
N CYS A 655 12.50 8.00 -19.08
CA CYS A 655 12.48 9.44 -19.34
C CYS A 655 13.18 9.76 -20.64
N TYR A 656 12.49 9.65 -21.75
CA TYR A 656 12.99 10.17 -23.04
C TYR A 656 12.83 11.69 -23.05
N GLY A 657 13.92 12.41 -22.77
CA GLY A 657 13.93 13.85 -22.78
C GLY A 657 15.04 14.43 -21.95
N LYS A 658 15.16 15.74 -21.92
CA LYS A 658 16.16 16.39 -21.09
C LYS A 658 15.77 16.29 -19.60
N PRO A 659 16.73 16.00 -18.70
CA PRO A 659 16.48 15.89 -17.26
C PRO A 659 15.86 17.12 -16.59
N ASP A 660 16.02 18.29 -17.21
CA ASP A 660 15.55 19.59 -16.75
C ASP A 660 14.11 19.94 -17.13
N GLU A 661 13.47 19.13 -17.94
CA GLU A 661 12.02 19.28 -18.11
C GLU A 661 11.31 18.51 -17.00
N SER A 662 11.36 19.02 -15.83
CA SER A 662 10.69 18.71 -14.58
C SER A 662 9.51 17.79 -14.65
N LEU A 663 9.62 16.61 -14.94
CA LEU A 663 8.49 16.22 -15.28
C LEU A 663 8.21 14.87 -14.97
N SER A 664 8.11 14.80 -13.75
CA SER A 664 7.34 13.90 -12.97
C SER A 664 6.18 13.21 -13.68
N THR A 665 5.45 13.92 -14.46
CA THR A 665 4.32 13.36 -15.21
C THR A 665 4.74 12.64 -16.49
N ARG A 666 5.78 13.06 -17.18
CA ARG A 666 6.29 12.38 -18.37
C ARG A 666 6.96 11.05 -18.06
N CYS A 667 7.63 10.98 -16.92
CA CYS A 667 8.36 9.78 -16.50
C CYS A 667 7.56 8.92 -15.52
N GLY A 668 6.38 9.36 -15.10
CA GLY A 668 5.52 8.65 -14.19
C GLY A 668 6.00 8.58 -12.73
N GLY A 669 7.14 9.20 -12.39
CA GLY A 669 7.81 8.99 -11.11
C GLY A 669 7.20 9.62 -9.88
N GLN A 670 6.51 10.77 -9.99
CA GLN A 670 5.88 11.35 -8.79
C GLN A 670 4.59 10.63 -8.43
N GLY A 671 4.42 10.38 -7.16
CA GLY A 671 3.24 9.77 -6.59
C GLY A 671 3.54 8.45 -5.92
N MET A 672 2.63 8.09 -5.04
CA MET A 672 2.62 6.81 -4.36
C MET A 672 1.80 5.82 -5.16
N THR A 673 2.29 4.61 -5.36
CA THR A 673 1.56 3.55 -6.04
C THR A 673 0.98 2.58 -5.02
N VAL A 674 -0.29 2.20 -5.19
CA VAL A 674 -0.97 1.26 -4.30
C VAL A 674 -1.47 0.06 -5.09
N PHE A 675 -1.05 -1.14 -4.70
CA PHE A 675 -1.57 -2.42 -5.19
C PHE A 675 -2.63 -2.92 -4.21
N TYR A 676 -3.81 -3.26 -4.71
CA TYR A 676 -4.95 -3.57 -3.85
C TYR A 676 -5.09 -5.05 -3.55
N GLY A 677 -5.35 -5.35 -2.25
CA GLY A 677 -5.72 -6.66 -1.76
C GLY A 677 -4.70 -7.79 -1.96
N MET A 678 -3.42 -7.45 -2.17
CA MET A 678 -2.41 -8.44 -2.56
C MET A 678 -1.74 -9.14 -1.38
N ALA A 679 -1.52 -8.42 -0.28
CA ALA A 679 -0.80 -8.91 0.89
C ALA A 679 -1.77 -9.29 2.01
N LYS A 680 -1.37 -10.17 2.93
CA LYS A 680 -2.15 -10.41 4.13
C LYS A 680 -2.06 -9.20 5.06
N PRO A 681 -3.19 -8.66 5.57
CA PRO A 681 -3.22 -7.46 6.41
C PRO A 681 -2.26 -7.48 7.59
N VAL A 682 -1.69 -6.31 7.92
CA VAL A 682 -0.80 -6.09 9.07
C VAL A 682 -1.37 -4.99 9.95
N ARG A 683 -1.25 -5.15 11.28
CA ARG A 683 -1.70 -4.15 12.25
C ARG A 683 -0.88 -2.88 12.17
N SER A 684 -1.57 -1.72 12.27
CA SER A 684 -0.95 -0.40 12.32
C SER A 684 -1.39 0.37 13.58
N PRO A 685 -0.57 1.34 14.06
CA PRO A 685 0.81 1.56 13.61
C PRO A 685 1.70 0.34 13.88
N GLN A 686 2.67 0.11 12.99
CA GLN A 686 3.61 -0.99 13.16
C GLN A 686 4.66 -0.63 14.22
N ILE A 687 4.44 -1.11 15.43
CA ILE A 687 5.34 -0.91 16.57
C ILE A 687 6.00 -2.24 16.90
N GLY A 688 7.30 -2.34 16.61
CA GLY A 688 8.05 -3.58 16.69
C GLY A 688 7.82 -4.50 15.47
N PRO A 689 7.96 -5.84 15.62
CA PRO A 689 7.76 -6.79 14.53
C PRO A 689 6.37 -6.72 13.92
N ALA A 690 6.26 -6.96 12.62
CA ALA A 690 4.98 -7.03 11.94
C ALA A 690 4.06 -8.09 12.57
N ARG A 691 2.79 -7.77 12.75
CA ARG A 691 1.76 -8.64 13.32
C ARG A 691 0.52 -8.64 12.44
N GLY A 692 0.00 -9.83 12.12
CA GLY A 692 -1.31 -9.98 11.50
C GLY A 692 -2.47 -9.67 12.46
N PHE A 693 -3.65 -9.59 11.92
CA PHE A 693 -4.91 -9.43 12.69
C PHE A 693 -5.41 -10.76 13.19
#